data_b62330ecff8328c73a4592b4d4686f91
#
_entry.id   b62330ecff8328c73a4592b4d4686f91
#
_cell.length_a   1.000
_cell.length_b   1.000
_cell.length_c   1.000
_cell.angle_alpha   90.00
_cell.angle_beta   90.00
_cell.angle_gamma   90.00
#
_symmetry.space_group_name_H-M   'P 1'
#
loop_
_entity.id
_entity.type
_entity.pdbx_description
1 polymer ?
#
loop_
_entity_poly.entity_id
_entity_poly.type
_entity_poly.pdbx_seq_one_letter_code
_entity_poly.pdbx_strand_id
1 'polypeptide(L)'
;MLRQHTPIRDHQAETHLFRNRAIFSFVGILICMGLLVSNLYNIQINQYQDYKTRSNDNRIKVVPIAPNRGLIFDRNGVLLAENRPVFNLEVIPEKVPNMEETIARLQQLIEISPEKLAAFEKERKQTRRFNSVPLLTQLTDDEVAKFSVNQHKFPGVSVTANLKRYYPYGEVLTHVIGYVSRINDKDLERLDKEGKKANYQATRDIGKLGIERYYEDLLHGTAGYQEVEVNSRGRVIRTLKYVPPIPGKDIVLNLDIELQLYAYKLLEGRRGSIVALDPKDNGVLVMASSPSYDPNAFVHGISGKAYSDLLNDKRRPLVNRTTLGIYPPGSTVKPFIAVSALQDGIITPNTTRNDPGYWRIPNTDTRPFRDWLRWGHGRVDIIKSLEESVDTFFYQIAYDMGIDKLSSWMMRFGFGDLTGIDIYEESKANMPTREWKMARHKVPWYQGDTIPVGIGQGYWTATPMQIAKATSVLVNHGKVIAPHLLRATIDNGEQFSTQKETEYTTYPPIDGVPKKYWDMAIHGMYLVNHGAKGTARRAFQNMPYESAGKSGTAQVFGLAEGQKYNASELAEHLHDHALFTGFAPVKDPKVIVTFVLENGGGGSSNGAPVVRQIFDHVILGKKEEEPKAESKEEVIQP
;
A
#
# COMPACT_ATOMS: atom_id res chain seq x y z
N MET A 1 79.89 -60.13 62.72
CA MET A 1 80.25 -58.71 62.94
C MET A 1 79.82 -57.89 61.74
N LEU A 2 78.67 -57.26 61.79
CA LEU A 2 78.21 -56.36 60.79
C LEU A 2 78.52 -54.93 61.26
N ARG A 3 79.40 -54.24 60.55
CA ARG A 3 79.66 -52.81 60.77
C ARG A 3 78.51 -51.98 60.20
N GLN A 4 77.79 -51.32 61.06
CA GLN A 4 76.85 -50.26 60.69
C GLN A 4 77.67 -49.02 60.27
N HIS A 5 77.58 -48.63 59.01
CA HIS A 5 78.05 -47.33 58.56
C HIS A 5 77.03 -46.26 58.95
N THR A 6 77.36 -45.40 59.91
CA THR A 6 76.65 -44.19 60.22
C THR A 6 76.95 -43.18 59.12
N PRO A 7 76.01 -42.66 58.42
CA PRO A 7 76.23 -41.59 57.41
C PRO A 7 76.73 -40.34 58.16
N ILE A 8 77.88 -39.81 57.77
CA ILE A 8 78.36 -38.53 58.25
C ILE A 8 77.44 -37.46 57.68
N ARG A 9 76.56 -36.98 58.54
CA ARG A 9 75.73 -35.80 58.17
C ARG A 9 76.57 -34.55 58.42
N ASP A 10 76.95 -33.86 57.36
CA ASP A 10 77.55 -32.52 57.41
C ASP A 10 76.46 -31.47 57.64
N HIS A 11 76.12 -31.23 58.90
CA HIS A 11 75.10 -30.26 59.31
C HIS A 11 75.40 -28.85 58.88
N GLN A 12 76.68 -28.48 58.65
CA GLN A 12 77.01 -27.14 58.16
C GLN A 12 76.74 -26.99 56.66
N ALA A 13 77.03 -27.96 55.84
CA ALA A 13 76.75 -27.99 54.43
C ALA A 13 75.24 -28.02 54.18
N GLU A 14 74.47 -28.81 54.91
CA GLU A 14 72.99 -28.83 54.83
C GLU A 14 72.41 -27.50 55.25
N THR A 15 72.87 -26.86 56.31
CA THR A 15 72.39 -25.56 56.79
C THR A 15 72.68 -24.45 55.76
N HIS A 16 73.84 -24.47 55.11
CA HIS A 16 74.16 -23.53 54.02
C HIS A 16 73.28 -23.75 52.79
N LEU A 17 72.98 -24.98 52.46
CA LEU A 17 72.13 -25.32 51.30
C LEU A 17 70.68 -24.91 51.56
N PHE A 18 70.18 -25.15 52.76
CA PHE A 18 68.83 -24.70 53.14
C PHE A 18 68.76 -23.20 53.23
N ARG A 19 69.76 -22.50 53.78
CA ARG A 19 69.80 -21.03 53.83
C ARG A 19 69.85 -20.42 52.43
N ASN A 20 70.68 -20.97 51.56
CA ASN A 20 70.75 -20.45 50.16
C ASN A 20 69.43 -20.69 49.40
N ARG A 21 68.80 -21.84 49.53
CA ARG A 21 67.46 -22.10 48.95
C ARG A 21 66.41 -21.18 49.53
N ALA A 22 66.44 -20.94 50.85
CA ALA A 22 65.49 -20.00 51.47
C ALA A 22 65.69 -18.57 50.96
N ILE A 23 66.95 -18.11 50.79
CA ILE A 23 67.29 -16.81 50.27
C ILE A 23 66.84 -16.72 48.79
N PHE A 24 67.14 -17.73 47.95
CA PHE A 24 66.70 -17.76 46.56
C PHE A 24 65.17 -17.76 46.45
N SER A 25 64.45 -18.53 47.25
CA SER A 25 63.03 -18.57 47.32
C SER A 25 62.44 -17.19 47.74
N PHE A 26 63.03 -16.58 48.77
CA PHE A 26 62.64 -15.27 49.28
C PHE A 26 62.84 -14.16 48.23
N VAL A 27 63.98 -14.16 47.53
CA VAL A 27 64.27 -13.24 46.45
C VAL A 27 63.29 -13.47 45.29
N GLY A 28 63.01 -14.73 44.95
CA GLY A 28 62.00 -15.06 43.92
C GLY A 28 60.61 -14.55 44.29
N ILE A 29 60.21 -14.72 45.57
CA ILE A 29 58.93 -14.17 46.06
C ILE A 29 58.88 -12.62 45.96
N LEU A 30 60.01 -11.96 46.37
CA LEU A 30 60.09 -10.50 46.29
C LEU A 30 60.01 -9.98 44.83
N ILE A 31 60.66 -10.69 43.90
CA ILE A 31 60.59 -10.36 42.48
C ILE A 31 59.14 -10.53 41.97
N CYS A 32 58.48 -11.63 42.27
CA CYS A 32 57.09 -11.89 41.93
C CYS A 32 56.16 -10.81 42.54
N MET A 33 56.38 -10.46 43.78
CA MET A 33 55.63 -9.43 44.47
C MET A 33 55.85 -8.03 43.83
N GLY A 34 57.08 -7.71 43.44
CA GLY A 34 57.43 -6.50 42.73
C GLY A 34 56.74 -6.42 41.37
N LEU A 35 56.71 -7.53 40.62
CA LEU A 35 55.99 -7.63 39.35
C LEU A 35 54.47 -7.43 39.53
N LEU A 36 53.88 -8.04 40.58
CA LEU A 36 52.47 -7.86 40.90
C LEU A 36 52.15 -6.39 41.26
N VAL A 37 52.97 -5.78 42.13
CA VAL A 37 52.78 -4.36 42.50
C VAL A 37 52.95 -3.44 41.29
N SER A 38 53.95 -3.70 40.45
CA SER A 38 54.18 -2.94 39.21
C SER A 38 52.99 -3.08 38.26
N ASN A 39 52.47 -4.30 38.10
CA ASN A 39 51.27 -4.53 37.28
C ASN A 39 50.03 -3.86 37.88
N LEU A 40 49.87 -3.95 39.21
CA LEU A 40 48.77 -3.29 39.91
C LEU A 40 48.84 -1.76 39.76
N TYR A 41 50.04 -1.19 39.87
CA TYR A 41 50.27 0.24 39.62
C TYR A 41 49.91 0.63 38.18
N ASN A 42 50.32 -0.16 37.20
CA ASN A 42 50.02 0.08 35.81
C ASN A 42 48.49 0.07 35.55
N ILE A 43 47.78 -0.92 36.08
CA ILE A 43 46.31 -1.04 35.91
C ILE A 43 45.57 0.06 36.66
N GLN A 44 45.98 0.38 37.91
CA GLN A 44 45.26 1.31 38.79
C GLN A 44 45.60 2.78 38.57
N ILE A 45 46.77 3.09 38.03
CA ILE A 45 47.23 4.47 37.84
C ILE A 45 47.36 4.80 36.35
N ASN A 46 48.18 4.08 35.60
CA ASN A 46 48.45 4.44 34.20
C ASN A 46 47.26 4.14 33.27
N GLN A 47 46.58 3.01 33.50
CA GLN A 47 45.44 2.58 32.68
C GLN A 47 44.09 2.79 33.39
N TYR A 48 44.04 3.56 34.47
CA TYR A 48 42.82 3.80 35.25
C TYR A 48 41.66 4.31 34.41
N GLN A 49 41.91 5.30 33.56
CA GLN A 49 40.87 5.90 32.72
C GLN A 49 40.32 4.89 31.69
N ASP A 50 41.22 4.09 31.10
CA ASP A 50 40.81 3.08 30.11
C ASP A 50 39.97 1.97 30.75
N TYR A 51 40.42 1.46 31.90
CA TYR A 51 39.66 0.44 32.64
C TYR A 51 38.36 0.98 33.23
N LYS A 52 38.34 2.24 33.66
CA LYS A 52 37.14 2.92 34.14
C LYS A 52 36.14 3.08 33.01
N THR A 53 36.58 3.51 31.80
CA THR A 53 35.72 3.61 30.61
C THR A 53 35.19 2.23 30.24
N ARG A 54 36.02 1.24 30.07
CA ARG A 54 35.58 -0.16 29.79
C ARG A 54 34.61 -0.71 30.84
N SER A 55 34.84 -0.41 32.13
CA SER A 55 33.93 -0.80 33.21
C SER A 55 32.58 -0.09 33.12
N ASN A 56 32.58 1.20 32.77
CA ASN A 56 31.36 1.97 32.53
C ASN A 56 30.61 1.47 31.29
N ASP A 57 31.32 1.23 30.19
CA ASP A 57 30.72 0.69 28.93
C ASP A 57 30.10 -0.70 29.15
N ASN A 58 30.72 -1.53 30.00
CA ASN A 58 30.14 -2.82 30.35
C ASN A 58 28.98 -2.74 31.34
N ARG A 59 28.89 -1.66 32.12
CA ARG A 59 27.87 -1.46 33.17
C ARG A 59 26.67 -0.67 32.68
N ILE A 60 26.88 0.28 31.74
CA ILE A 60 25.82 1.14 31.18
C ILE A 60 25.39 0.59 29.82
N LYS A 61 24.09 0.40 29.65
CA LYS A 61 23.49 0.01 28.38
C LYS A 61 22.43 0.99 27.97
N VAL A 62 22.39 1.30 26.67
CA VAL A 62 21.31 2.05 26.07
C VAL A 62 20.24 1.05 25.62
N VAL A 63 19.03 1.22 26.16
CA VAL A 63 17.84 0.45 25.78
C VAL A 63 16.92 1.40 25.02
N PRO A 64 16.72 1.17 23.71
CA PRO A 64 15.85 2.02 22.92
C PRO A 64 14.37 1.78 23.27
N ILE A 65 13.55 2.82 23.13
CA ILE A 65 12.11 2.82 23.41
C ILE A 65 11.39 3.18 22.13
N ALA A 66 10.47 2.30 21.69
CA ALA A 66 9.68 2.52 20.49
C ALA A 66 8.72 3.71 20.66
N PRO A 67 8.59 4.56 19.65
CA PRO A 67 7.55 5.58 19.63
C PRO A 67 6.17 4.97 19.35
N ASN A 68 5.12 5.65 19.74
CA ASN A 68 3.77 5.33 19.31
C ASN A 68 3.58 5.77 17.86
N ARG A 69 3.01 4.90 17.03
CA ARG A 69 2.73 5.19 15.63
C ARG A 69 1.55 6.15 15.51
N GLY A 70 1.64 7.15 14.63
CA GLY A 70 0.59 8.11 14.35
C GLY A 70 -0.71 7.45 13.85
N LEU A 71 -1.83 8.09 14.12
CA LEU A 71 -3.16 7.67 13.68
C LEU A 71 -3.41 8.09 12.23
N ILE A 72 -4.35 7.42 11.57
CA ILE A 72 -4.77 7.78 10.21
C ILE A 72 -6.27 8.06 10.23
N PHE A 73 -6.64 9.26 9.78
CA PHE A 73 -8.03 9.71 9.70
C PHE A 73 -8.46 9.91 8.25
N ASP A 74 -9.76 9.82 8.00
CA ASP A 74 -10.38 10.28 6.77
C ASP A 74 -10.53 11.82 6.79
N ARG A 75 -11.05 12.39 5.69
CA ARG A 75 -11.29 13.83 5.56
C ARG A 75 -12.27 14.42 6.57
N ASN A 76 -13.13 13.59 7.17
CA ASN A 76 -14.19 13.95 8.10
C ASN A 76 -13.80 13.68 9.57
N GLY A 77 -12.58 13.19 9.83
CA GLY A 77 -12.07 12.85 11.16
C GLY A 77 -12.43 11.44 11.63
N VAL A 78 -12.90 10.58 10.73
CA VAL A 78 -13.16 9.17 11.06
C VAL A 78 -11.84 8.39 11.09
N LEU A 79 -11.65 7.60 12.13
CA LEU A 79 -10.42 6.86 12.37
C LEU A 79 -10.31 5.64 11.44
N LEU A 80 -9.28 5.62 10.58
CA LEU A 80 -9.03 4.58 9.60
C LEU A 80 -7.97 3.56 10.03
N ALA A 81 -7.01 3.99 10.84
CA ALA A 81 -6.01 3.12 11.44
C ALA A 81 -5.61 3.62 12.83
N GLU A 82 -5.61 2.73 13.80
CA GLU A 82 -5.36 3.03 15.21
C GLU A 82 -4.39 2.02 15.84
N ASN A 83 -3.96 2.33 17.06
CA ASN A 83 -3.12 1.43 17.86
C ASN A 83 -3.96 0.89 19.02
N ARG A 84 -4.23 -0.43 19.02
CA ARG A 84 -4.98 -1.10 20.09
C ARG A 84 -4.07 -1.86 21.02
N PRO A 85 -4.34 -1.86 22.33
CA PRO A 85 -3.64 -2.73 23.26
C PRO A 85 -3.99 -4.19 22.92
N VAL A 86 -2.94 -5.00 22.79
CA VAL A 86 -3.04 -6.44 22.61
C VAL A 86 -2.31 -7.09 23.76
N PHE A 87 -2.98 -8.00 24.45
CA PHE A 87 -2.42 -8.69 25.60
C PHE A 87 -1.66 -9.93 25.16
N ASN A 88 -0.43 -10.04 25.63
CA ASN A 88 0.44 -11.20 25.40
C ASN A 88 0.72 -11.91 26.71
N LEU A 89 0.78 -13.24 26.68
CA LEU A 89 1.28 -14.05 27.80
C LEU A 89 2.78 -14.23 27.62
N GLU A 90 3.55 -13.62 28.49
CA GLU A 90 5.00 -13.64 28.43
C GLU A 90 5.60 -14.45 29.57
N VAL A 91 6.68 -15.15 29.27
CA VAL A 91 7.39 -16.02 30.21
C VAL A 91 8.82 -15.51 30.39
N ILE A 92 9.26 -15.31 31.61
CA ILE A 92 10.66 -15.06 31.94
C ILE A 92 11.28 -16.40 32.37
N PRO A 93 12.05 -17.08 31.50
CA PRO A 93 12.47 -18.46 31.72
C PRO A 93 13.25 -18.70 33.03
N GLU A 94 13.97 -17.68 33.47
CA GLU A 94 14.77 -17.78 34.74
C GLU A 94 13.89 -17.80 35.97
N LYS A 95 12.69 -17.23 35.92
CA LYS A 95 11.76 -17.15 37.06
C LYS A 95 10.81 -18.35 37.13
N VAL A 96 10.83 -19.23 36.12
CA VAL A 96 9.98 -20.42 36.05
C VAL A 96 10.78 -21.63 36.60
N PRO A 97 10.35 -22.24 37.71
CA PRO A 97 11.07 -23.37 38.32
C PRO A 97 11.10 -24.62 37.45
N ASN A 98 9.96 -24.98 36.87
CA ASN A 98 9.82 -26.11 35.96
C ASN A 98 8.97 -25.67 34.73
N MET A 99 9.62 -25.55 33.58
CA MET A 99 8.99 -25.04 32.36
C MET A 99 7.91 -25.99 31.83
N GLU A 100 8.22 -27.30 31.80
CA GLU A 100 7.29 -28.30 31.24
C GLU A 100 6.00 -28.38 32.06
N GLU A 101 6.12 -28.42 33.38
CA GLU A 101 5.00 -28.44 34.30
C GLU A 101 4.18 -27.15 34.20
N THR A 102 4.86 -26.00 34.11
CA THR A 102 4.20 -24.69 33.99
C THR A 102 3.37 -24.61 32.69
N ILE A 103 3.93 -25.07 31.56
CA ILE A 103 3.21 -25.11 30.28
C ILE A 103 2.03 -26.08 30.36
N ALA A 104 2.21 -27.28 30.90
CA ALA A 104 1.12 -28.24 31.05
C ALA A 104 -0.06 -27.70 31.89
N ARG A 105 0.26 -26.95 32.96
CA ARG A 105 -0.75 -26.28 33.79
C ARG A 105 -1.40 -25.10 33.08
N LEU A 106 -0.66 -24.33 32.26
CA LEU A 106 -1.20 -23.24 31.44
C LEU A 106 -2.16 -23.78 30.37
N GLN A 107 -1.85 -24.91 29.76
CA GLN A 107 -2.72 -25.57 28.77
C GLN A 107 -4.07 -26.02 29.34
N GLN A 108 -4.20 -26.18 30.67
CA GLN A 108 -5.47 -26.43 31.32
C GLN A 108 -6.36 -25.18 31.47
N LEU A 109 -5.75 -23.99 31.39
CA LEU A 109 -6.44 -22.70 31.54
C LEU A 109 -6.72 -22.01 30.20
N ILE A 110 -5.76 -22.11 29.27
CA ILE A 110 -5.75 -21.40 28.00
C ILE A 110 -5.32 -22.39 26.90
N GLU A 111 -5.96 -22.36 25.76
CA GLU A 111 -5.61 -23.19 24.63
C GLU A 111 -4.29 -22.75 23.99
N ILE A 112 -3.28 -23.62 24.01
CA ILE A 112 -1.96 -23.39 23.41
C ILE A 112 -1.76 -24.41 22.30
N SER A 113 -1.80 -23.95 21.05
CA SER A 113 -1.58 -24.85 19.91
C SER A 113 -0.13 -25.38 19.87
N PRO A 114 0.10 -26.59 19.32
CA PRO A 114 1.43 -27.15 19.17
C PRO A 114 2.39 -26.26 18.39
N GLU A 115 1.87 -25.51 17.41
CA GLU A 115 2.64 -24.58 16.57
C GLU A 115 3.15 -23.38 17.40
N LYS A 116 2.29 -22.79 18.24
CA LYS A 116 2.65 -21.69 19.14
C LYS A 116 3.68 -22.14 20.18
N LEU A 117 3.54 -23.35 20.69
CA LEU A 117 4.50 -23.93 21.62
C LEU A 117 5.88 -24.16 20.96
N ALA A 118 5.90 -24.67 19.74
CA ALA A 118 7.15 -24.86 18.99
C ALA A 118 7.85 -23.53 18.69
N ALA A 119 7.09 -22.49 18.34
CA ALA A 119 7.61 -21.13 18.14
C ALA A 119 8.21 -20.56 19.43
N PHE A 120 7.51 -20.69 20.56
CA PHE A 120 8.00 -20.30 21.88
C PHE A 120 9.32 -21.01 22.26
N GLU A 121 9.39 -22.33 22.07
CA GLU A 121 10.60 -23.11 22.36
C GLU A 121 11.80 -22.67 21.50
N LYS A 122 11.56 -22.35 20.23
CA LYS A 122 12.59 -21.80 19.34
C LYS A 122 13.09 -20.44 19.83
N GLU A 123 12.18 -19.52 20.16
CA GLU A 123 12.53 -18.17 20.61
C GLU A 123 13.19 -18.20 21.98
N ARG A 124 12.73 -19.07 22.90
CA ARG A 124 13.34 -19.30 24.22
C ARG A 124 14.80 -19.72 24.15
N LYS A 125 15.16 -20.56 23.17
CA LYS A 125 16.56 -21.03 22.98
C LYS A 125 17.48 -19.92 22.46
N GLN A 126 16.93 -18.92 21.75
CA GLN A 126 17.69 -17.81 21.18
C GLN A 126 17.77 -16.60 22.13
N THR A 127 16.89 -16.55 23.12
CA THR A 127 16.76 -15.41 24.04
C THR A 127 17.48 -15.68 25.36
N ARG A 128 18.05 -14.63 25.98
CA ARG A 128 18.65 -14.73 27.30
C ARG A 128 17.61 -15.07 28.34
N ARG A 129 17.92 -15.98 29.28
CA ARG A 129 16.97 -16.53 30.26
C ARG A 129 16.25 -15.53 31.15
N PHE A 130 16.81 -14.35 31.35
CA PHE A 130 16.20 -13.28 32.14
C PHE A 130 15.29 -12.33 31.32
N ASN A 131 15.32 -12.43 30.00
CA ASN A 131 14.41 -11.68 29.13
C ASN A 131 13.07 -12.40 29.01
N SER A 132 12.02 -11.63 28.85
CA SER A 132 10.69 -12.13 28.59
C SER A 132 10.58 -12.70 27.17
N VAL A 133 9.91 -13.84 27.03
CA VAL A 133 9.63 -14.52 25.77
C VAL A 133 8.11 -14.71 25.65
N PRO A 134 7.46 -14.27 24.56
CA PRO A 134 6.03 -14.43 24.39
C PRO A 134 5.69 -15.92 24.15
N LEU A 135 4.80 -16.47 24.98
CA LEU A 135 4.24 -17.81 24.81
C LEU A 135 2.95 -17.75 23.94
N LEU A 136 2.10 -16.77 24.24
CA LEU A 136 0.89 -16.49 23.47
C LEU A 136 0.83 -14.98 23.16
N THR A 137 0.41 -14.67 21.97
CA THR A 137 0.08 -13.31 21.53
C THR A 137 -1.41 -13.20 21.29
N GLN A 138 -1.99 -12.03 21.49
CA GLN A 138 -3.42 -11.78 21.26
C GLN A 138 -4.34 -12.61 22.17
N LEU A 139 -4.12 -12.53 23.47
CA LEU A 139 -5.07 -13.08 24.42
C LEU A 139 -6.43 -12.36 24.30
N THR A 140 -7.49 -13.12 24.33
CA THR A 140 -8.85 -12.60 24.47
C THR A 140 -9.07 -12.06 25.90
N ASP A 141 -10.05 -11.20 26.10
CA ASP A 141 -10.39 -10.68 27.42
C ASP A 141 -10.73 -11.80 28.43
N ASP A 142 -11.36 -12.88 27.95
CA ASP A 142 -11.66 -14.07 28.75
C ASP A 142 -10.38 -14.82 29.16
N GLU A 143 -9.42 -14.98 28.25
CA GLU A 143 -8.11 -15.59 28.55
C GLU A 143 -7.30 -14.74 29.51
N VAL A 144 -7.30 -13.41 29.33
CA VAL A 144 -6.68 -12.47 30.27
C VAL A 144 -7.30 -12.59 31.65
N ALA A 145 -8.63 -12.61 31.75
CA ALA A 145 -9.35 -12.77 33.00
C ALA A 145 -9.03 -14.11 33.68
N LYS A 146 -9.09 -15.23 32.95
CA LYS A 146 -8.75 -16.57 33.45
C LYS A 146 -7.33 -16.65 33.98
N PHE A 147 -6.37 -16.06 33.23
CA PHE A 147 -4.97 -16.06 33.67
C PHE A 147 -4.79 -15.13 34.89
N SER A 148 -5.35 -13.93 34.90
CA SER A 148 -5.15 -12.94 35.97
C SER A 148 -5.58 -13.48 37.34
N VAL A 149 -6.70 -14.18 37.40
CA VAL A 149 -7.19 -14.83 38.64
C VAL A 149 -6.20 -15.91 39.12
N ASN A 150 -5.51 -16.58 38.20
CA ASN A 150 -4.59 -17.67 38.51
C ASN A 150 -3.10 -17.27 38.50
N GLN A 151 -2.78 -16.01 38.22
CA GLN A 151 -1.39 -15.52 38.04
C GLN A 151 -0.46 -15.89 39.20
N HIS A 152 -0.97 -15.88 40.43
CA HIS A 152 -0.20 -16.24 41.63
C HIS A 152 0.35 -17.68 41.62
N LYS A 153 -0.25 -18.56 40.78
CA LYS A 153 0.18 -19.97 40.59
C LYS A 153 1.28 -20.14 39.54
N PHE A 154 1.64 -19.08 38.81
CA PHE A 154 2.55 -19.13 37.68
C PHE A 154 3.70 -18.12 37.85
N PRO A 155 4.67 -18.42 38.74
CA PRO A 155 5.82 -17.54 38.91
C PRO A 155 6.61 -17.42 37.59
N GLY A 156 6.94 -16.19 37.20
CA GLY A 156 7.69 -15.92 35.98
C GLY A 156 6.84 -15.82 34.70
N VAL A 157 5.51 -15.96 34.81
CA VAL A 157 4.56 -15.74 33.72
C VAL A 157 3.74 -14.49 34.04
N SER A 158 3.55 -13.64 33.03
CA SER A 158 2.79 -12.40 33.18
C SER A 158 2.05 -12.02 31.89
N VAL A 159 0.95 -11.31 32.03
CA VAL A 159 0.29 -10.66 30.90
C VAL A 159 0.91 -9.28 30.70
N THR A 160 1.32 -8.99 29.46
CA THR A 160 1.85 -7.69 29.06
C THR A 160 0.96 -7.10 27.96
N ALA A 161 0.67 -5.81 28.06
CA ALA A 161 -0.05 -5.09 27.02
C ALA A 161 0.95 -4.44 26.06
N ASN A 162 0.82 -4.72 24.79
CA ASN A 162 1.59 -4.10 23.71
C ASN A 162 0.63 -3.44 22.71
N LEU A 163 0.96 -2.24 22.24
CA LEU A 163 0.18 -1.60 21.20
C LEU A 163 0.44 -2.29 19.85
N LYS A 164 -0.64 -2.64 19.18
CA LYS A 164 -0.62 -3.19 17.82
C LYS A 164 -1.51 -2.37 16.91
N ARG A 165 -1.06 -2.22 15.66
CA ARG A 165 -1.82 -1.54 14.63
C ARG A 165 -3.12 -2.30 14.35
N TYR A 166 -4.22 -1.56 14.18
CA TYR A 166 -5.54 -2.10 13.87
C TYR A 166 -6.23 -1.27 12.80
N TYR A 167 -6.88 -1.95 11.87
CA TYR A 167 -7.58 -1.36 10.72
C TYR A 167 -9.08 -1.70 10.82
N PRO A 168 -9.92 -0.75 11.30
CA PRO A 168 -11.34 -1.01 11.58
C PRO A 168 -12.14 -1.47 10.37
N TYR A 169 -11.78 -0.99 9.17
CA TYR A 169 -12.51 -1.24 7.93
C TYR A 169 -11.96 -2.42 7.11
N GLY A 170 -11.00 -3.16 7.64
CA GLY A 170 -10.49 -4.40 7.05
C GLY A 170 -10.16 -4.28 5.57
N GLU A 171 -10.69 -5.20 4.77
CA GLU A 171 -10.38 -5.36 3.34
C GLU A 171 -10.71 -4.13 2.48
N VAL A 172 -11.67 -3.28 2.89
CA VAL A 172 -12.14 -2.13 2.10
C VAL A 172 -11.04 -1.10 1.87
N LEU A 173 -10.10 -0.99 2.82
CA LEU A 173 -9.04 0.02 2.81
C LEU A 173 -7.64 -0.53 2.57
N THR A 174 -7.47 -1.84 2.45
CA THR A 174 -6.14 -2.46 2.38
C THR A 174 -5.27 -1.90 1.26
N HIS A 175 -5.86 -1.67 0.08
CA HIS A 175 -5.13 -1.15 -1.08
C HIS A 175 -4.82 0.35 -1.03
N VAL A 176 -5.42 1.07 -0.08
CA VAL A 176 -5.14 2.50 0.18
C VAL A 176 -4.13 2.64 1.32
N ILE A 177 -4.54 2.16 2.50
CA ILE A 177 -3.75 2.34 3.73
C ILE A 177 -2.55 1.39 3.73
N GLY A 178 -2.69 0.20 3.17
CA GLY A 178 -1.71 -0.86 3.33
C GLY A 178 -1.78 -1.49 4.72
N TYR A 179 -0.64 -1.94 5.22
CA TYR A 179 -0.53 -2.52 6.55
C TYR A 179 0.90 -2.44 7.08
N VAL A 180 1.04 -2.55 8.39
CA VAL A 180 2.32 -2.79 9.05
C VAL A 180 2.52 -4.29 9.27
N SER A 181 3.76 -4.74 9.19
CA SER A 181 4.13 -6.12 9.53
C SER A 181 5.57 -6.19 9.99
N ARG A 182 5.97 -7.34 10.55
CA ARG A 182 7.30 -7.54 11.11
C ARG A 182 8.41 -7.14 10.14
N ILE A 183 9.40 -6.42 10.66
CA ILE A 183 10.60 -6.02 9.92
C ILE A 183 11.34 -7.28 9.46
N ASN A 184 11.65 -7.36 8.17
CA ASN A 184 12.42 -8.45 7.57
C ASN A 184 13.81 -7.97 7.12
N ASP A 185 14.64 -8.90 6.61
CA ASP A 185 16.03 -8.59 6.22
C ASP A 185 16.10 -7.50 5.13
N LYS A 186 15.17 -7.47 4.17
CA LYS A 186 15.11 -6.42 3.13
C LYS A 186 14.79 -5.04 3.70
N ASP A 187 13.92 -5.00 4.72
CA ASP A 187 13.61 -3.75 5.42
C ASP A 187 14.84 -3.26 6.20
N LEU A 188 15.57 -4.18 6.86
CA LEU A 188 16.80 -3.84 7.59
C LEU A 188 17.88 -3.30 6.65
N GLU A 189 18.05 -3.89 5.48
CA GLU A 189 18.98 -3.40 4.45
C GLU A 189 18.59 -1.99 3.97
N ARG A 190 17.28 -1.75 3.76
CA ARG A 190 16.77 -0.44 3.37
C ARG A 190 17.02 0.60 4.46
N LEU A 191 16.66 0.30 5.70
CA LEU A 191 16.86 1.19 6.86
C LEU A 191 18.33 1.49 7.10
N ASP A 192 19.21 0.53 6.84
CA ASP A 192 20.66 0.71 6.96
C ASP A 192 21.19 1.66 5.89
N LYS A 193 20.77 1.49 4.63
CA LYS A 193 21.09 2.40 3.51
C LYS A 193 20.57 3.82 3.72
N GLU A 194 19.41 3.96 4.36
CA GLU A 194 18.79 5.25 4.68
C GLU A 194 19.36 5.87 5.99
N GLY A 195 20.25 5.17 6.71
CA GLY A 195 20.79 5.64 8.00
C GLY A 195 19.78 5.65 9.15
N LYS A 196 18.64 4.97 9.01
CA LYS A 196 17.52 4.98 9.96
C LYS A 196 17.51 3.80 10.94
N LYS A 197 18.41 2.84 10.80
CA LYS A 197 18.43 1.58 11.57
C LYS A 197 18.39 1.79 13.08
N ALA A 198 19.05 2.83 13.60
CA ALA A 198 19.04 3.16 15.02
C ALA A 198 17.64 3.49 15.55
N ASN A 199 16.83 4.20 14.76
CA ASN A 199 15.46 4.60 15.12
C ASN A 199 14.49 3.40 15.20
N TYR A 200 14.84 2.27 14.58
CA TYR A 200 13.99 1.07 14.53
C TYR A 200 14.44 -0.06 15.48
N GLN A 201 15.47 0.16 16.31
CA GLN A 201 15.99 -0.89 17.20
C GLN A 201 14.96 -1.41 18.22
N ALA A 202 14.02 -0.55 18.66
CA ALA A 202 12.92 -0.94 19.56
C ALA A 202 11.63 -1.31 18.83
N THR A 203 11.53 -1.01 17.54
CA THR A 203 10.33 -1.21 16.74
C THR A 203 10.36 -2.57 16.07
N ARG A 204 9.27 -3.33 16.17
CA ARG A 204 9.17 -4.67 15.58
C ARG A 204 8.50 -4.66 14.21
N ASP A 205 7.63 -3.70 13.96
CA ASP A 205 6.77 -3.64 12.78
C ASP A 205 7.06 -2.37 11.95
N ILE A 206 6.90 -2.46 10.64
CA ILE A 206 7.12 -1.37 9.70
C ILE A 206 6.04 -1.38 8.61
N GLY A 207 5.71 -0.24 8.03
CA GLY A 207 4.81 -0.13 6.89
C GLY A 207 5.30 -0.90 5.67
N LYS A 208 4.45 -1.75 5.10
CA LYS A 208 4.79 -2.62 3.97
C LYS A 208 4.25 -2.14 2.65
N LEU A 209 3.07 -1.57 2.63
CA LEU A 209 2.33 -1.12 1.45
C LEU A 209 1.55 0.17 1.75
N GLY A 210 1.08 0.83 0.69
CA GLY A 210 0.16 1.95 0.75
C GLY A 210 0.67 3.14 1.57
N ILE A 211 -0.25 3.85 2.18
CA ILE A 211 0.01 5.03 3.03
C ILE A 211 0.92 4.69 4.21
N GLU A 212 0.75 3.52 4.83
CA GLU A 212 1.60 3.05 5.93
C GLU A 212 3.08 3.01 5.56
N ARG A 213 3.39 2.65 4.31
CA ARG A 213 4.76 2.60 3.80
C ARG A 213 5.23 3.95 3.26
N TYR A 214 4.36 4.66 2.53
CA TYR A 214 4.75 5.90 1.87
C TYR A 214 5.06 7.02 2.88
N TYR A 215 4.24 7.11 3.92
CA TYR A 215 4.39 8.07 5.01
C TYR A 215 4.98 7.46 6.29
N GLU A 216 5.77 6.39 6.16
CA GLU A 216 6.44 5.73 7.28
C GLU A 216 7.19 6.71 8.18
N ASP A 217 7.93 7.66 7.60
CA ASP A 217 8.71 8.65 8.36
C ASP A 217 7.85 9.59 9.20
N LEU A 218 6.65 9.93 8.74
CA LEU A 218 5.70 10.73 9.50
C LEU A 218 5.03 9.90 10.59
N LEU A 219 4.60 8.69 10.23
CA LEU A 219 3.80 7.82 11.09
C LEU A 219 4.63 7.15 12.20
N HIS A 220 5.90 6.79 11.95
CA HIS A 220 6.72 6.07 12.93
C HIS A 220 7.16 6.93 14.10
N GLY A 221 7.58 8.16 13.86
CA GLY A 221 8.14 9.04 14.88
C GLY A 221 9.61 8.78 15.21
N THR A 222 10.06 9.25 16.37
CA THR A 222 11.47 9.15 16.79
C THR A 222 11.60 8.32 18.05
N ALA A 223 12.46 7.31 18.03
CA ALA A 223 12.71 6.44 19.18
C ALA A 223 13.32 7.23 20.35
N GLY A 224 12.83 6.98 21.54
CA GLY A 224 13.47 7.36 22.78
C GLY A 224 14.50 6.34 23.21
N TYR A 225 15.16 6.61 24.33
CA TYR A 225 16.08 5.65 24.94
C TYR A 225 16.18 5.85 26.45
N GLN A 226 16.58 4.79 27.12
CA GLN A 226 17.01 4.84 28.51
C GLN A 226 18.42 4.28 28.66
N GLU A 227 19.26 4.99 29.40
CA GLU A 227 20.55 4.50 29.85
C GLU A 227 20.35 3.76 31.17
N VAL A 228 20.61 2.47 31.16
CA VAL A 228 20.43 1.60 32.32
C VAL A 228 21.75 1.06 32.84
N GLU A 229 21.89 1.03 34.15
CA GLU A 229 22.99 0.31 34.79
C GLU A 229 22.65 -1.16 34.89
N VAL A 230 23.55 -2.02 34.40
CA VAL A 230 23.38 -3.46 34.42
C VAL A 230 24.48 -4.14 35.25
N ASN A 231 24.16 -5.28 35.90
CA ASN A 231 25.13 -6.10 36.56
C ASN A 231 25.92 -6.98 35.56
N SER A 232 26.89 -7.76 36.08
CA SER A 232 27.71 -8.67 35.27
C SER A 232 26.91 -9.72 34.47
N ARG A 233 25.65 -9.98 34.84
CA ARG A 233 24.75 -10.90 34.15
C ARG A 233 23.85 -10.17 33.14
N GLY A 234 23.95 -8.82 33.05
CA GLY A 234 23.14 -8.00 32.13
C GLY A 234 21.74 -7.64 32.64
N ARG A 235 21.45 -7.86 33.93
CA ARG A 235 20.18 -7.41 34.55
C ARG A 235 20.24 -5.92 34.86
N VAL A 236 19.16 -5.23 34.57
CA VAL A 236 19.00 -3.80 34.91
C VAL A 236 18.92 -3.64 36.42
N ILE A 237 19.79 -2.77 36.95
CA ILE A 237 19.83 -2.40 38.37
C ILE A 237 19.02 -1.13 38.60
N ARG A 238 19.25 -0.11 37.75
CA ARG A 238 18.54 1.18 37.79
C ARG A 238 18.64 1.90 36.47
N THR A 239 17.71 2.82 36.21
CA THR A 239 17.75 3.75 35.09
C THR A 239 18.55 4.99 35.48
N LEU A 240 19.54 5.36 34.67
CA LEU A 240 20.42 6.51 34.88
C LEU A 240 19.88 7.75 34.15
N LYS A 241 19.35 7.55 32.92
CA LYS A 241 18.80 8.61 32.08
C LYS A 241 17.60 8.07 31.30
N TYR A 242 16.60 8.90 31.12
CA TYR A 242 15.42 8.60 30.31
C TYR A 242 15.17 9.73 29.31
N VAL A 243 15.12 9.39 28.04
CA VAL A 243 14.72 10.29 26.95
C VAL A 243 13.45 9.70 26.35
N PRO A 244 12.30 10.37 26.49
CA PRO A 244 11.04 9.86 25.97
C PRO A 244 11.07 9.79 24.45
N PRO A 245 10.38 8.81 23.83
CA PRO A 245 10.17 8.80 22.39
C PRO A 245 9.26 9.96 21.96
N ILE A 246 9.43 10.41 20.73
CA ILE A 246 8.53 11.35 20.06
C ILE A 246 7.58 10.53 19.20
N PRO A 247 6.27 10.49 19.50
CA PRO A 247 5.29 9.77 18.71
C PRO A 247 5.26 10.23 17.24
N GLY A 248 4.82 9.36 16.34
CA GLY A 248 4.57 9.74 14.96
C GLY A 248 3.43 10.74 14.84
N LYS A 249 3.42 11.52 13.77
CA LYS A 249 2.34 12.48 13.49
C LYS A 249 1.10 11.73 13.04
N ASP A 250 -0.05 12.23 13.43
CA ASP A 250 -1.32 11.79 12.88
C ASP A 250 -1.50 12.39 11.48
N ILE A 251 -2.13 11.65 10.58
CA ILE A 251 -2.36 12.10 9.21
C ILE A 251 -3.85 12.05 8.87
N VAL A 252 -4.26 13.00 8.04
CA VAL A 252 -5.62 13.10 7.51
C VAL A 252 -5.57 12.86 6.01
N LEU A 253 -6.38 11.93 5.52
CA LEU A 253 -6.47 11.62 4.10
C LEU A 253 -7.61 12.43 3.44
N ASN A 254 -7.53 12.61 2.12
CA ASN A 254 -8.63 13.12 1.31
C ASN A 254 -9.79 12.12 1.18
N LEU A 255 -9.53 10.86 1.51
CA LEU A 255 -10.50 9.76 1.42
C LEU A 255 -11.75 10.06 2.25
N ASP A 256 -12.91 9.74 1.71
CA ASP A 256 -14.19 9.74 2.41
C ASP A 256 -14.60 8.29 2.66
N ILE A 257 -14.61 7.87 3.93
CA ILE A 257 -14.84 6.45 4.26
C ILE A 257 -16.26 6.00 3.95
N GLU A 258 -17.26 6.84 4.10
CA GLU A 258 -18.65 6.47 3.77
C GLU A 258 -18.78 6.22 2.27
N LEU A 259 -18.21 7.10 1.46
CA LEU A 259 -18.18 6.96 0.00
C LEU A 259 -17.32 5.76 -0.45
N GLN A 260 -16.21 5.49 0.23
CA GLN A 260 -15.34 4.33 -0.04
C GLN A 260 -16.06 3.00 0.22
N LEU A 261 -16.77 2.89 1.35
CA LEU A 261 -17.57 1.72 1.70
C LEU A 261 -18.68 1.49 0.66
N TYR A 262 -19.37 2.56 0.28
CA TYR A 262 -20.40 2.50 -0.74
C TYR A 262 -19.84 2.07 -2.10
N ALA A 263 -18.74 2.66 -2.54
CA ALA A 263 -18.08 2.30 -3.79
C ALA A 263 -17.59 0.84 -3.79
N TYR A 264 -17.00 0.38 -2.68
CA TYR A 264 -16.56 -1.01 -2.56
C TYR A 264 -17.74 -1.99 -2.64
N LYS A 265 -18.85 -1.67 -1.99
CA LYS A 265 -20.09 -2.46 -2.06
C LYS A 265 -20.63 -2.57 -3.49
N LEU A 266 -20.58 -1.48 -4.29
CA LEU A 266 -21.03 -1.48 -5.68
C LEU A 266 -20.22 -2.44 -6.59
N LEU A 267 -19.01 -2.82 -6.19
CA LEU A 267 -18.23 -3.82 -6.91
C LEU A 267 -18.71 -5.26 -6.65
N GLU A 268 -19.52 -5.50 -5.61
CA GLU A 268 -20.17 -6.79 -5.31
C GLU A 268 -19.21 -7.99 -5.29
N GLY A 269 -17.95 -7.78 -4.85
CA GLY A 269 -16.90 -8.80 -4.86
C GLY A 269 -16.40 -9.20 -6.25
N ARG A 270 -16.90 -8.56 -7.32
CA ARG A 270 -16.41 -8.72 -8.70
C ARG A 270 -15.03 -8.10 -8.85
N ARG A 271 -14.29 -8.54 -9.86
CA ARG A 271 -12.95 -8.00 -10.17
C ARG A 271 -13.07 -6.63 -10.83
N GLY A 272 -12.81 -5.59 -10.08
CA GLY A 272 -12.97 -4.23 -10.59
C GLY A 272 -12.39 -3.16 -9.67
N SER A 273 -12.51 -1.91 -10.09
CA SER A 273 -12.03 -0.75 -9.36
C SER A 273 -12.88 0.48 -9.59
N ILE A 274 -12.92 1.35 -8.58
CA ILE A 274 -13.52 2.68 -8.63
C ILE A 274 -12.50 3.67 -8.08
N VAL A 275 -12.23 4.73 -8.85
CA VAL A 275 -11.44 5.88 -8.43
C VAL A 275 -12.34 7.11 -8.47
N ALA A 276 -12.42 7.87 -7.37
CA ALA A 276 -13.07 9.17 -7.34
C ALA A 276 -12.09 10.25 -6.90
N LEU A 277 -12.03 11.36 -7.63
CA LEU A 277 -11.16 12.49 -7.35
C LEU A 277 -11.99 13.76 -7.11
N ASP A 278 -11.52 14.62 -6.21
CA ASP A 278 -11.98 16.00 -6.12
C ASP A 278 -11.41 16.79 -7.32
N PRO A 279 -12.24 17.40 -8.16
CA PRO A 279 -11.75 18.13 -9.34
C PRO A 279 -10.87 19.35 -9.02
N LYS A 280 -10.94 19.89 -7.81
CA LYS A 280 -10.25 21.14 -7.43
C LYS A 280 -8.74 20.93 -7.31
N ASP A 281 -8.35 19.85 -6.65
CA ASP A 281 -6.97 19.58 -6.27
C ASP A 281 -6.50 18.15 -6.59
N ASN A 282 -7.39 17.29 -7.09
CA ASN A 282 -7.15 15.84 -7.29
C ASN A 282 -6.96 15.04 -6.00
N GLY A 283 -7.47 15.54 -4.86
CA GLY A 283 -7.61 14.74 -3.66
C GLY A 283 -8.41 13.46 -3.92
N VAL A 284 -7.86 12.31 -3.52
CA VAL A 284 -8.47 11.00 -3.77
C VAL A 284 -9.59 10.76 -2.75
N LEU A 285 -10.85 10.85 -3.20
CA LEU A 285 -12.03 10.61 -2.36
C LEU A 285 -12.34 9.12 -2.21
N VAL A 286 -12.12 8.35 -3.27
CA VAL A 286 -12.32 6.89 -3.33
C VAL A 286 -11.21 6.24 -4.12
N MET A 287 -10.74 5.12 -3.59
CA MET A 287 -9.78 4.24 -4.26
C MET A 287 -10.14 2.79 -3.91
N ALA A 288 -11.24 2.30 -4.50
CA ALA A 288 -11.76 0.96 -4.25
C ALA A 288 -11.22 -0.05 -5.26
N SER A 289 -10.67 -1.16 -4.76
CA SER A 289 -10.18 -2.29 -5.56
C SER A 289 -10.75 -3.59 -5.01
N SER A 290 -11.42 -4.37 -5.84
CA SER A 290 -12.09 -5.62 -5.46
C SER A 290 -11.65 -6.78 -6.39
N PRO A 291 -11.56 -8.03 -5.85
CA PRO A 291 -11.58 -8.35 -4.43
C PRO A 291 -10.33 -7.85 -3.70
N SER A 292 -10.38 -7.82 -2.38
CA SER A 292 -9.31 -7.40 -1.49
C SER A 292 -9.10 -8.44 -0.37
N TYR A 293 -8.37 -8.09 0.68
CA TYR A 293 -8.03 -8.97 1.80
C TYR A 293 -7.91 -8.19 3.11
N ASP A 294 -8.07 -8.87 4.26
CA ASP A 294 -7.97 -8.22 5.57
C ASP A 294 -6.48 -7.94 5.93
N PRO A 295 -6.10 -6.65 6.11
CA PRO A 295 -4.75 -6.26 6.49
C PRO A 295 -4.39 -6.68 7.92
N ASN A 296 -5.37 -6.84 8.81
CA ASN A 296 -5.14 -7.22 10.21
C ASN A 296 -4.46 -8.59 10.33
N ALA A 297 -4.75 -9.52 9.40
CA ALA A 297 -4.08 -10.81 9.35
C ALA A 297 -2.54 -10.69 9.21
N PHE A 298 -2.07 -9.67 8.50
CA PHE A 298 -0.63 -9.43 8.27
C PHE A 298 0.04 -8.78 9.48
N VAL A 299 -0.67 -7.94 10.22
CA VAL A 299 -0.18 -7.32 11.46
C VAL A 299 0.17 -8.36 12.52
N HIS A 300 -0.64 -9.41 12.58
CA HIS A 300 -0.51 -10.45 13.58
C HIS A 300 0.34 -11.65 13.13
N GLY A 301 0.76 -11.64 11.86
CA GLY A 301 1.52 -12.73 11.26
C GLY A 301 0.61 -13.75 10.58
N ILE A 302 0.35 -13.54 9.28
CA ILE A 302 -0.43 -14.46 8.46
C ILE A 302 0.22 -15.84 8.38
N SER A 303 -0.57 -16.91 8.46
CA SER A 303 -0.04 -18.27 8.28
C SER A 303 0.41 -18.50 6.83
N GLY A 304 1.41 -19.37 6.64
CA GLY A 304 1.91 -19.70 5.29
C GLY A 304 0.81 -20.23 4.38
N LYS A 305 -0.15 -21.00 4.91
CA LYS A 305 -1.32 -21.50 4.16
C LYS A 305 -2.23 -20.36 3.73
N ALA A 306 -2.65 -19.49 4.64
CA ALA A 306 -3.54 -18.38 4.32
C ALA A 306 -2.89 -17.41 3.30
N TYR A 307 -1.60 -17.15 3.41
CA TYR A 307 -0.86 -16.36 2.42
C TYR A 307 -0.80 -17.05 1.05
N SER A 308 -0.54 -18.36 1.03
CA SER A 308 -0.54 -19.15 -0.21
C SER A 308 -1.91 -19.15 -0.88
N ASP A 309 -3.00 -19.24 -0.10
CA ASP A 309 -4.37 -19.19 -0.63
C ASP A 309 -4.66 -17.83 -1.29
N LEU A 310 -4.25 -16.71 -0.68
CA LEU A 310 -4.36 -15.37 -1.28
C LEU A 310 -3.51 -15.21 -2.55
N LEU A 311 -2.29 -15.76 -2.55
CA LEU A 311 -1.37 -15.66 -3.68
C LEU A 311 -1.87 -16.45 -4.91
N ASN A 312 -2.50 -17.61 -4.66
CA ASN A 312 -2.99 -18.53 -5.70
C ASN A 312 -4.47 -18.27 -6.08
N ASP A 313 -5.15 -17.35 -5.43
CA ASP A 313 -6.53 -16.98 -5.80
C ASP A 313 -6.54 -16.36 -7.21
N LYS A 314 -7.26 -17.01 -8.14
CA LYS A 314 -7.40 -16.56 -9.53
C LYS A 314 -8.00 -15.16 -9.64
N ARG A 315 -8.73 -14.71 -8.64
CA ARG A 315 -9.30 -13.35 -8.58
C ARG A 315 -8.27 -12.28 -8.23
N ARG A 316 -7.04 -12.69 -7.81
CA ARG A 316 -5.90 -11.81 -7.48
C ARG A 316 -6.24 -10.71 -6.45
N PRO A 317 -6.65 -11.05 -5.23
CA PRO A 317 -7.01 -10.06 -4.20
C PRO A 317 -5.85 -9.16 -3.76
N LEU A 318 -4.60 -9.62 -3.93
CA LEU A 318 -3.40 -8.84 -3.57
C LEU A 318 -3.07 -7.70 -4.56
N VAL A 319 -3.75 -7.63 -5.71
CA VAL A 319 -3.49 -6.61 -6.74
C VAL A 319 -4.36 -5.38 -6.50
N ASN A 320 -3.70 -4.24 -6.30
CA ASN A 320 -4.39 -2.94 -6.32
C ASN A 320 -4.79 -2.58 -7.76
N ARG A 321 -6.04 -2.81 -8.12
CA ARG A 321 -6.54 -2.59 -9.49
C ARG A 321 -6.60 -1.14 -9.90
N THR A 322 -6.64 -0.22 -8.94
CA THR A 322 -6.73 1.22 -9.24
C THR A 322 -5.44 1.76 -9.85
N THR A 323 -4.28 1.25 -9.41
CA THR A 323 -2.94 1.75 -9.79
C THR A 323 -2.04 0.71 -10.45
N LEU A 324 -2.29 -0.60 -10.23
CA LEU A 324 -1.54 -1.70 -10.84
C LEU A 324 -2.36 -2.47 -11.90
N GLY A 325 -3.69 -2.33 -11.91
CA GLY A 325 -4.54 -2.88 -12.97
C GLY A 325 -4.27 -2.15 -14.28
N ILE A 326 -3.86 -2.87 -15.32
CA ILE A 326 -3.55 -2.32 -16.65
C ILE A 326 -4.55 -2.84 -17.66
N TYR A 327 -5.29 -1.93 -18.28
CA TYR A 327 -6.36 -2.25 -19.21
C TYR A 327 -6.24 -1.40 -20.47
N PRO A 328 -6.64 -1.89 -21.67
CA PRO A 328 -6.87 -1.01 -22.79
C PRO A 328 -7.91 0.04 -22.39
N PRO A 329 -7.62 1.35 -22.51
CA PRO A 329 -8.56 2.38 -22.04
C PRO A 329 -9.83 2.47 -22.90
N GLY A 330 -9.81 1.90 -24.10
CA GLY A 330 -10.94 1.93 -25.01
C GLY A 330 -11.42 3.35 -25.31
N SER A 331 -12.68 3.49 -25.64
CA SER A 331 -13.26 4.78 -26.02
C SER A 331 -13.25 5.88 -24.93
N THR A 332 -12.80 5.58 -23.70
CA THR A 332 -12.67 6.61 -22.65
C THR A 332 -11.63 7.69 -23.00
N VAL A 333 -10.71 7.39 -23.92
CA VAL A 333 -9.64 8.34 -24.33
C VAL A 333 -10.04 9.27 -25.48
N LYS A 334 -11.14 9.02 -26.14
CA LYS A 334 -11.60 9.83 -27.28
C LYS A 334 -11.73 11.33 -27.01
N PRO A 335 -12.21 11.79 -25.82
CA PRO A 335 -12.24 13.21 -25.49
C PRO A 335 -10.85 13.87 -25.51
N PHE A 336 -9.82 13.18 -25.01
CA PHE A 336 -8.45 13.71 -24.97
C PHE A 336 -7.86 13.78 -26.38
N ILE A 337 -8.09 12.76 -27.21
CA ILE A 337 -7.68 12.72 -28.62
C ILE A 337 -8.39 13.83 -29.41
N ALA A 338 -9.66 14.11 -29.11
CA ALA A 338 -10.43 15.18 -29.76
C ALA A 338 -9.80 16.56 -29.50
N VAL A 339 -9.46 16.88 -28.26
CA VAL A 339 -8.76 18.13 -27.89
C VAL A 339 -7.43 18.24 -28.62
N SER A 340 -6.65 17.17 -28.65
CA SER A 340 -5.34 17.13 -29.30
C SER A 340 -5.44 17.35 -30.82
N ALA A 341 -6.40 16.69 -31.47
CA ALA A 341 -6.64 16.79 -32.91
C ALA A 341 -7.12 18.20 -33.32
N LEU A 342 -7.96 18.83 -32.51
CA LEU A 342 -8.39 20.21 -32.71
C LEU A 342 -7.22 21.20 -32.56
N GLN A 343 -6.37 20.98 -31.56
CA GLN A 343 -5.23 21.84 -31.29
C GLN A 343 -4.17 21.77 -32.39
N ASP A 344 -3.89 20.58 -32.89
CA ASP A 344 -2.91 20.36 -33.97
C ASP A 344 -3.46 20.67 -35.36
N GLY A 345 -4.72 21.10 -35.46
CA GLY A 345 -5.36 21.41 -36.74
C GLY A 345 -5.64 20.19 -37.64
N ILE A 346 -5.56 18.97 -37.07
CA ILE A 346 -5.92 17.72 -37.79
C ILE A 346 -7.41 17.73 -38.17
N ILE A 347 -8.22 18.30 -37.29
CA ILE A 347 -9.63 18.60 -37.52
C ILE A 347 -9.92 20.03 -37.09
N THR A 348 -11.00 20.58 -37.65
CA THR A 348 -11.59 21.84 -37.20
C THR A 348 -12.94 21.58 -36.53
N PRO A 349 -13.53 22.54 -35.82
CA PRO A 349 -14.88 22.41 -35.28
C PRO A 349 -15.95 22.02 -36.28
N ASN A 350 -15.74 22.36 -37.55
CA ASN A 350 -16.68 22.13 -38.65
C ASN A 350 -16.37 20.90 -39.51
N THR A 351 -15.29 20.17 -39.15
CA THR A 351 -14.92 18.96 -39.90
C THR A 351 -16.00 17.91 -39.76
N THR A 352 -16.51 17.44 -40.90
CA THR A 352 -17.50 16.35 -40.98
C THR A 352 -16.99 15.22 -41.84
N ARG A 353 -17.36 14.00 -41.50
CA ARG A 353 -17.00 12.78 -42.24
C ARG A 353 -18.22 11.89 -42.35
N ASN A 354 -18.26 11.03 -43.38
CA ASN A 354 -19.31 10.02 -43.50
C ASN A 354 -18.79 8.70 -42.91
N ASP A 355 -19.53 8.14 -41.99
CA ASP A 355 -19.24 6.82 -41.39
C ASP A 355 -20.17 5.77 -42.02
N PRO A 356 -19.63 4.85 -42.83
CA PRO A 356 -20.38 3.72 -43.40
C PRO A 356 -20.33 2.46 -42.51
N GLY A 357 -19.80 2.54 -41.26
CA GLY A 357 -19.60 1.41 -40.35
C GLY A 357 -18.23 0.74 -40.49
N TYR A 358 -17.34 1.25 -41.30
CA TYR A 358 -15.96 0.78 -41.43
C TYR A 358 -15.05 1.88 -41.99
N TRP A 359 -13.76 1.70 -41.76
CA TRP A 359 -12.70 2.54 -42.27
C TRP A 359 -11.53 1.69 -42.80
N ARG A 360 -10.84 2.14 -43.83
CA ARG A 360 -9.67 1.49 -44.41
C ARG A 360 -8.51 2.46 -44.52
N ILE A 361 -7.29 1.95 -44.45
CA ILE A 361 -6.11 2.74 -44.76
C ILE A 361 -6.19 3.16 -46.24
N PRO A 362 -6.11 4.48 -46.53
CA PRO A 362 -6.20 4.99 -47.89
C PRO A 362 -5.18 4.32 -48.82
N ASN A 363 -5.63 4.03 -50.06
CA ASN A 363 -4.82 3.45 -51.13
C ASN A 363 -4.20 2.06 -50.78
N THR A 364 -4.87 1.26 -49.96
CA THR A 364 -4.46 -0.10 -49.64
C THR A 364 -5.66 -1.05 -49.68
N ASP A 365 -5.37 -2.34 -49.98
CA ASP A 365 -6.32 -3.45 -49.92
C ASP A 365 -6.38 -4.10 -48.55
N THR A 366 -5.96 -3.39 -47.50
CA THR A 366 -5.95 -3.90 -46.13
C THR A 366 -7.36 -4.20 -45.64
N ARG A 367 -7.43 -5.15 -44.69
CA ARG A 367 -8.69 -5.44 -43.95
C ARG A 367 -9.28 -4.16 -43.35
N PRO A 368 -10.60 -3.92 -43.51
CA PRO A 368 -11.23 -2.74 -42.93
C PRO A 368 -11.27 -2.81 -41.41
N PHE A 369 -11.01 -1.69 -40.76
CA PHE A 369 -11.29 -1.45 -39.35
C PHE A 369 -12.78 -1.14 -39.20
N ARG A 370 -13.49 -1.92 -38.38
CA ARG A 370 -14.96 -1.81 -38.26
C ARG A 370 -15.33 -0.89 -37.11
N ASP A 371 -16.44 -0.17 -37.32
CA ASP A 371 -17.13 0.51 -36.22
C ASP A 371 -17.94 -0.51 -35.40
N TRP A 372 -18.24 -0.17 -34.13
CA TRP A 372 -19.13 -0.96 -33.31
C TRP A 372 -20.54 -1.06 -33.88
N LEU A 373 -21.00 0.02 -34.61
CA LEU A 373 -22.25 0.06 -35.37
C LEU A 373 -21.98 -0.32 -36.81
N ARG A 374 -22.37 -1.52 -37.23
CA ARG A 374 -21.99 -2.12 -38.52
C ARG A 374 -22.49 -1.36 -39.75
N TRP A 375 -23.65 -0.67 -39.64
CA TRP A 375 -24.23 0.12 -40.73
C TRP A 375 -23.84 1.59 -40.70
N GLY A 376 -23.01 1.97 -39.72
CA GLY A 376 -22.44 3.29 -39.57
C GLY A 376 -23.41 4.33 -39.01
N HIS A 377 -22.84 5.51 -38.72
CA HIS A 377 -23.53 6.64 -38.11
C HIS A 377 -23.92 7.73 -39.12
N GLY A 378 -23.58 7.51 -40.41
CA GLY A 378 -23.79 8.52 -41.47
C GLY A 378 -22.86 9.72 -41.29
N ARG A 379 -23.36 10.92 -41.51
CA ARG A 379 -22.57 12.15 -41.37
C ARG A 379 -22.30 12.44 -39.89
N VAL A 380 -21.03 12.54 -39.53
CA VAL A 380 -20.56 12.79 -38.14
C VAL A 380 -19.56 13.94 -38.11
N ASP A 381 -19.64 14.76 -37.06
CA ASP A 381 -18.65 15.74 -36.63
C ASP A 381 -18.02 15.29 -35.31
N ILE A 382 -17.16 16.14 -34.74
CA ILE A 382 -16.45 15.78 -33.50
C ILE A 382 -17.42 15.61 -32.32
N ILE A 383 -18.47 16.41 -32.21
CA ILE A 383 -19.45 16.35 -31.11
C ILE A 383 -20.24 15.04 -31.20
N LYS A 384 -20.83 14.75 -32.36
CA LYS A 384 -21.57 13.51 -32.60
C LYS A 384 -20.67 12.28 -32.46
N SER A 385 -19.41 12.37 -32.91
CA SER A 385 -18.48 11.26 -32.78
C SER A 385 -18.15 10.91 -31.30
N LEU A 386 -18.19 11.89 -30.40
CA LEU A 386 -18.08 11.66 -28.95
C LEU A 386 -19.39 11.12 -28.36
N GLU A 387 -20.54 11.71 -28.69
CA GLU A 387 -21.87 11.30 -28.23
C GLU A 387 -22.16 9.83 -28.55
N GLU A 388 -22.02 9.46 -29.82
CA GLU A 388 -22.31 8.11 -30.34
C GLU A 388 -21.08 7.18 -30.27
N SER A 389 -19.92 7.67 -29.79
CA SER A 389 -18.67 6.92 -29.69
C SER A 389 -18.16 6.32 -30.99
N VAL A 390 -18.26 7.07 -32.11
CA VAL A 390 -17.94 6.61 -33.47
C VAL A 390 -16.47 6.29 -33.62
N ASP A 391 -16.12 5.01 -33.90
CA ASP A 391 -14.74 4.57 -34.02
C ASP A 391 -14.06 5.06 -35.30
N THR A 392 -14.78 5.04 -36.42
CA THR A 392 -14.22 5.39 -37.74
C THR A 392 -13.72 6.82 -37.82
N PHE A 393 -14.36 7.75 -37.11
CA PHE A 393 -13.91 9.14 -37.00
C PHE A 393 -12.53 9.25 -36.33
N PHE A 394 -12.32 8.48 -35.28
CA PHE A 394 -11.07 8.44 -34.54
C PHE A 394 -9.97 7.60 -35.19
N TYR A 395 -10.33 6.58 -36.01
CA TYR A 395 -9.37 5.90 -36.87
C TYR A 395 -8.71 6.86 -37.85
N GLN A 396 -9.51 7.73 -38.49
CA GLN A 396 -8.97 8.73 -39.38
C GLN A 396 -8.10 9.76 -38.65
N ILE A 397 -8.53 10.24 -37.47
CA ILE A 397 -7.71 11.16 -36.65
C ILE A 397 -6.38 10.53 -36.33
N ALA A 398 -6.37 9.27 -35.88
CA ALA A 398 -5.13 8.55 -35.55
C ALA A 398 -4.23 8.39 -36.76
N TYR A 399 -4.80 8.08 -37.93
CA TYR A 399 -4.08 8.00 -39.18
C TYR A 399 -3.41 9.32 -39.54
N ASP A 400 -4.18 10.44 -39.49
CA ASP A 400 -3.72 11.78 -39.86
C ASP A 400 -2.67 12.34 -38.84
N MET A 401 -2.83 12.07 -37.55
CA MET A 401 -1.87 12.47 -36.52
C MET A 401 -0.56 11.66 -36.55
N GLY A 402 -0.67 10.36 -36.80
CA GLY A 402 0.43 9.42 -36.61
C GLY A 402 0.74 9.16 -35.13
N ILE A 403 1.49 8.08 -34.87
CA ILE A 403 1.74 7.64 -33.49
C ILE A 403 2.57 8.65 -32.69
N ASP A 404 3.52 9.32 -33.31
CA ASP A 404 4.47 10.19 -32.60
C ASP A 404 3.76 11.40 -31.98
N LYS A 405 2.85 12.04 -32.73
CA LYS A 405 2.02 13.16 -32.19
C LYS A 405 1.00 12.63 -31.19
N LEU A 406 0.32 11.53 -31.52
CA LEU A 406 -0.72 10.94 -30.67
C LEU A 406 -0.14 10.55 -29.30
N SER A 407 1.00 9.83 -29.27
CA SER A 407 1.63 9.43 -28.01
C SER A 407 2.13 10.64 -27.22
N SER A 408 2.76 11.63 -27.90
CA SER A 408 3.24 12.84 -27.25
C SER A 408 2.09 13.60 -26.55
N TRP A 409 0.93 13.72 -27.19
CA TRP A 409 -0.24 14.34 -26.58
C TRP A 409 -0.76 13.54 -25.39
N MET A 410 -0.89 12.23 -25.53
CA MET A 410 -1.44 11.39 -24.46
C MET A 410 -0.52 11.35 -23.24
N MET A 411 0.79 11.43 -23.45
CA MET A 411 1.75 11.57 -22.34
C MET A 411 1.55 12.89 -21.56
N ARG A 412 1.18 13.99 -22.23
CA ARG A 412 0.84 15.24 -21.55
C ARG A 412 -0.42 15.13 -20.69
N PHE A 413 -1.37 14.26 -21.06
CA PHE A 413 -2.54 13.90 -20.23
C PHE A 413 -2.19 12.96 -19.08
N GLY A 414 -0.96 12.41 -19.02
CA GLY A 414 -0.45 11.55 -17.94
C GLY A 414 -0.47 10.06 -18.22
N PHE A 415 -0.69 9.64 -19.49
CA PHE A 415 -0.58 8.23 -19.85
C PHE A 415 0.87 7.81 -20.08
N GLY A 416 1.19 6.55 -19.80
CA GLY A 416 2.52 5.99 -20.02
C GLY A 416 3.56 6.37 -18.97
N ASP A 417 3.19 7.08 -17.91
CA ASP A 417 4.04 7.41 -16.76
C ASP A 417 3.26 7.28 -15.45
N LEU A 418 3.97 7.39 -14.32
CA LEU A 418 3.37 7.40 -13.00
C LEU A 418 2.46 8.64 -12.85
N THR A 419 1.33 8.48 -12.18
CA THR A 419 0.42 9.60 -11.93
C THR A 419 0.97 10.57 -10.88
N GLY A 420 1.88 10.08 -10.04
CA GLY A 420 2.43 10.81 -8.91
C GLY A 420 1.59 10.73 -7.65
N ILE A 421 0.68 9.75 -7.58
CA ILE A 421 -0.04 9.45 -6.35
C ILE A 421 0.95 9.02 -5.24
N ASP A 422 0.64 9.39 -4.02
CA ASP A 422 1.45 9.18 -2.82
C ASP A 422 1.37 7.75 -2.26
N ILE A 423 1.58 6.76 -3.15
CA ILE A 423 1.86 5.35 -2.83
C ILE A 423 2.92 4.79 -3.79
N TYR A 424 3.62 3.73 -3.39
CA TYR A 424 4.66 3.12 -4.25
C TYR A 424 4.11 2.09 -5.24
N GLU A 425 2.93 1.55 -4.97
CA GLU A 425 2.28 0.48 -5.75
C GLU A 425 1.57 1.07 -6.97
N GLU A 426 2.33 1.59 -7.94
CA GLU A 426 1.83 2.20 -9.15
C GLU A 426 2.53 1.64 -10.41
N SER A 427 1.77 1.49 -11.51
CA SER A 427 2.24 1.08 -12.82
C SER A 427 2.20 2.25 -13.80
N LYS A 428 3.25 2.39 -14.61
CA LYS A 428 3.28 3.31 -15.74
C LYS A 428 2.32 2.89 -16.86
N ALA A 429 1.87 1.63 -16.85
CA ALA A 429 1.17 1.01 -17.97
C ALA A 429 1.96 1.18 -19.29
N ASN A 430 1.30 1.39 -20.43
CA ASN A 430 2.00 1.56 -21.70
C ASN A 430 1.29 2.56 -22.63
N MET A 431 1.90 3.70 -22.88
CA MET A 431 1.58 4.53 -24.04
C MET A 431 2.55 4.16 -25.18
N PRO A 432 2.08 3.51 -26.26
CA PRO A 432 2.99 2.95 -27.25
C PRO A 432 3.67 4.04 -28.11
N THR A 433 4.96 3.81 -28.39
CA THR A 433 5.77 4.61 -29.32
C THR A 433 6.50 3.70 -30.30
N ARG A 434 7.14 4.28 -31.33
CA ARG A 434 8.00 3.53 -32.27
C ARG A 434 9.15 2.85 -31.56
N GLU A 435 9.80 3.57 -30.64
CA GLU A 435 10.94 3.08 -29.85
C GLU A 435 10.52 1.94 -28.94
N TRP A 436 9.36 2.10 -28.27
CA TRP A 436 8.82 1.04 -27.42
C TRP A 436 8.57 -0.25 -28.20
N LYS A 437 7.93 -0.16 -29.39
CA LYS A 437 7.64 -1.36 -30.21
C LYS A 437 8.92 -2.01 -30.68
N MET A 438 9.90 -1.23 -31.15
CA MET A 438 11.20 -1.74 -31.56
C MET A 438 11.94 -2.41 -30.40
N ALA A 439 11.93 -1.79 -29.21
CA ALA A 439 12.57 -2.33 -28.02
C ALA A 439 11.91 -3.64 -27.56
N ARG A 440 10.58 -3.70 -27.57
CA ARG A 440 9.79 -4.81 -27.00
C ARG A 440 9.60 -5.97 -27.97
N HIS A 441 9.28 -5.68 -29.24
CA HIS A 441 8.87 -6.66 -30.25
C HIS A 441 9.91 -6.88 -31.34
N LYS A 442 10.96 -6.03 -31.41
CA LYS A 442 12.04 -6.11 -32.43
C LYS A 442 11.53 -5.94 -33.88
N VAL A 443 10.39 -5.27 -34.04
CA VAL A 443 9.81 -4.96 -35.36
C VAL A 443 9.46 -3.47 -35.43
N PRO A 444 9.52 -2.86 -36.64
CA PRO A 444 9.20 -1.45 -36.80
C PRO A 444 7.70 -1.18 -36.55
N TRP A 445 7.39 0.09 -36.31
CA TRP A 445 6.01 0.57 -36.24
C TRP A 445 5.41 0.65 -37.62
N TYR A 446 4.27 0.01 -37.84
CA TYR A 446 3.53 0.09 -39.07
C TYR A 446 2.34 1.06 -38.92
N GLN A 447 1.87 1.63 -40.04
CA GLN A 447 0.75 2.56 -40.04
C GLN A 447 -0.53 1.93 -39.46
N GLY A 448 -0.76 0.65 -39.73
CA GLY A 448 -1.87 -0.12 -39.17
C GLY A 448 -1.84 -0.28 -37.65
N ASP A 449 -0.67 -0.17 -37.00
CA ASP A 449 -0.56 -0.22 -35.55
C ASP A 449 -1.14 1.03 -34.87
N THR A 450 -1.15 2.19 -35.58
CA THR A 450 -1.65 3.45 -35.05
C THR A 450 -3.18 3.48 -34.95
N ILE A 451 -3.86 2.80 -35.87
CA ILE A 451 -5.32 2.91 -36.00
C ILE A 451 -6.06 2.46 -34.75
N PRO A 452 -5.79 1.28 -34.15
CA PRO A 452 -6.42 0.87 -32.90
C PRO A 452 -6.09 1.80 -31.72
N VAL A 453 -4.91 2.43 -31.72
CA VAL A 453 -4.52 3.39 -30.66
C VAL A 453 -5.45 4.59 -30.63
N GLY A 454 -6.00 5.02 -31.80
CA GLY A 454 -6.99 6.09 -31.90
C GLY A 454 -8.30 5.86 -31.15
N ILE A 455 -8.58 4.63 -30.75
CA ILE A 455 -9.75 4.26 -29.95
C ILE A 455 -9.38 3.62 -28.60
N GLY A 456 -8.11 3.80 -28.18
CA GLY A 456 -7.63 3.27 -26.89
C GLY A 456 -7.45 1.76 -26.86
N GLN A 457 -7.11 1.14 -28.00
CA GLN A 457 -6.88 -0.29 -28.17
C GLN A 457 -5.45 -0.57 -28.67
N GLY A 458 -5.19 -1.80 -29.12
CA GLY A 458 -3.89 -2.20 -29.61
C GLY A 458 -2.88 -2.34 -28.49
N TYR A 459 -1.73 -1.66 -28.63
CA TYR A 459 -0.66 -1.71 -27.62
C TYR A 459 -0.84 -0.73 -26.45
N TRP A 460 -1.87 0.12 -26.50
CA TRP A 460 -2.13 1.07 -25.44
C TRP A 460 -2.79 0.42 -24.25
N THR A 461 -2.19 0.60 -23.08
CA THR A 461 -2.79 0.23 -21.79
C THR A 461 -2.71 1.39 -20.81
N ALA A 462 -3.66 1.49 -19.90
CA ALA A 462 -3.72 2.50 -18.85
C ALA A 462 -4.24 1.92 -17.54
N THR A 463 -3.89 2.57 -16.42
CA THR A 463 -4.50 2.28 -15.13
C THR A 463 -5.76 3.12 -14.93
N PRO A 464 -6.72 2.69 -14.11
CA PRO A 464 -7.88 3.50 -13.73
C PRO A 464 -7.50 4.87 -13.17
N MET A 465 -6.42 4.94 -12.40
CA MET A 465 -5.90 6.21 -11.86
C MET A 465 -5.39 7.15 -12.96
N GLN A 466 -4.71 6.63 -13.99
CA GLN A 466 -4.30 7.44 -15.14
C GLN A 466 -5.51 8.01 -15.91
N ILE A 467 -6.57 7.21 -16.11
CA ILE A 467 -7.80 7.67 -16.77
C ILE A 467 -8.47 8.76 -15.93
N ALA A 468 -8.53 8.59 -14.60
CA ALA A 468 -9.09 9.59 -13.69
C ALA A 468 -8.29 10.91 -13.73
N LYS A 469 -6.95 10.83 -13.67
CA LYS A 469 -6.06 12.00 -13.80
C LYS A 469 -6.26 12.70 -15.15
N ALA A 470 -6.29 11.96 -16.27
CA ALA A 470 -6.51 12.54 -17.60
C ALA A 470 -7.88 13.22 -17.71
N THR A 471 -8.92 12.64 -17.09
CA THR A 471 -10.25 13.25 -17.01
C THR A 471 -10.21 14.56 -16.21
N SER A 472 -9.44 14.60 -15.12
CA SER A 472 -9.23 15.84 -14.35
C SER A 472 -8.51 16.91 -15.17
N VAL A 473 -7.49 16.55 -15.92
CA VAL A 473 -6.79 17.48 -16.84
C VAL A 473 -7.78 18.10 -17.86
N LEU A 474 -8.68 17.28 -18.41
CA LEU A 474 -9.71 17.76 -19.33
C LEU A 474 -10.68 18.74 -18.64
N VAL A 475 -11.22 18.37 -17.48
CA VAL A 475 -12.18 19.16 -16.69
C VAL A 475 -11.58 20.51 -16.28
N ASN A 476 -10.28 20.52 -15.96
CA ASN A 476 -9.53 21.71 -15.53
C ASN A 476 -8.82 22.44 -16.68
N HIS A 477 -9.26 22.22 -17.93
CA HIS A 477 -8.75 22.92 -19.13
C HIS A 477 -7.22 22.90 -19.24
N GLY A 478 -6.60 21.74 -18.99
CA GLY A 478 -5.16 21.54 -19.14
C GLY A 478 -4.33 21.70 -17.86
N LYS A 479 -4.92 22.05 -16.71
CA LYS A 479 -4.19 22.05 -15.44
C LYS A 479 -3.87 20.61 -15.02
N VAL A 480 -2.60 20.31 -14.75
CA VAL A 480 -2.12 18.96 -14.42
C VAL A 480 -1.73 18.89 -12.95
N ILE A 481 -2.51 18.17 -12.17
CA ILE A 481 -2.30 17.96 -10.72
C ILE A 481 -2.11 16.48 -10.46
N ALA A 482 -1.18 16.10 -9.57
CA ALA A 482 -1.05 14.72 -9.12
C ALA A 482 -2.25 14.33 -8.25
N PRO A 483 -2.84 13.14 -8.45
CA PRO A 483 -3.73 12.57 -7.43
C PRO A 483 -2.97 12.42 -6.12
N HIS A 484 -3.61 12.70 -4.98
CA HIS A 484 -2.97 12.58 -3.68
C HIS A 484 -3.94 12.14 -2.60
N LEU A 485 -3.46 11.29 -1.70
CA LEU A 485 -4.22 10.76 -0.57
C LEU A 485 -4.05 11.64 0.67
N LEU A 486 -2.83 12.12 0.95
CA LEU A 486 -2.56 12.96 2.11
C LEU A 486 -3.20 14.35 1.92
N ARG A 487 -4.02 14.75 2.89
CA ARG A 487 -4.64 16.07 2.97
C ARG A 487 -3.91 16.97 3.96
N ALA A 488 -3.70 16.46 5.17
CA ALA A 488 -3.15 17.25 6.26
C ALA A 488 -2.40 16.37 7.28
N THR A 489 -1.62 17.02 8.13
CA THR A 489 -0.99 16.40 9.31
C THR A 489 -1.49 17.06 10.58
N ILE A 490 -1.50 16.30 11.68
CA ILE A 490 -1.84 16.77 13.02
C ILE A 490 -0.61 16.52 13.91
N ASP A 491 -0.13 17.53 14.59
CA ASP A 491 0.98 17.38 15.53
C ASP A 491 0.51 16.68 16.82
N ASN A 492 1.41 15.93 17.44
CA ASN A 492 1.07 15.10 18.61
C ASN A 492 0.45 15.89 19.75
N GLY A 493 -0.68 15.39 20.24
CA GLY A 493 -1.43 16.01 21.34
C GLY A 493 -2.36 17.14 20.89
N GLU A 494 -2.39 17.46 19.60
CA GLU A 494 -3.33 18.44 19.04
C GLU A 494 -4.66 17.76 18.63
N GLN A 495 -5.70 18.57 18.49
CA GLN A 495 -7.02 18.09 18.06
C GLN A 495 -7.13 18.04 16.55
N PHE A 496 -8.09 17.27 16.02
CA PHE A 496 -8.37 17.19 14.57
C PHE A 496 -8.62 18.58 13.94
N SER A 497 -9.18 19.51 14.68
CA SER A 497 -9.44 20.89 14.22
C SER A 497 -8.18 21.74 13.96
N THR A 498 -7.01 21.31 14.45
CA THR A 498 -5.72 22.02 14.28
C THR A 498 -4.86 21.42 13.15
N GLN A 499 -5.47 20.63 12.25
CA GLN A 499 -4.78 20.02 11.13
C GLN A 499 -4.09 21.06 10.24
N LYS A 500 -2.88 20.71 9.79
CA LYS A 500 -2.07 21.52 8.86
C LYS A 500 -2.15 20.93 7.46
N GLU A 501 -2.80 21.64 6.54
CA GLU A 501 -2.88 21.20 5.15
C GLU A 501 -1.50 21.03 4.54
N THR A 502 -1.36 19.99 3.70
CA THR A 502 -0.12 19.69 2.98
C THR A 502 -0.21 20.19 1.54
N GLU A 503 0.93 20.61 1.00
CA GLU A 503 1.02 20.96 -0.41
C GLU A 503 0.93 19.70 -1.29
N TYR A 504 0.31 19.83 -2.44
CA TYR A 504 0.21 18.77 -3.44
C TYR A 504 1.02 19.09 -4.70
N THR A 505 1.44 18.05 -5.42
CA THR A 505 2.30 18.20 -6.60
C THR A 505 1.48 18.65 -7.82
N THR A 506 1.97 19.71 -8.48
CA THR A 506 1.47 20.16 -9.78
C THR A 506 2.54 19.99 -10.85
N TYR A 507 2.12 19.71 -12.08
CA TYR A 507 3.00 19.58 -13.24
C TYR A 507 2.77 20.75 -14.22
N PRO A 508 3.69 20.95 -15.18
CA PRO A 508 3.46 21.93 -16.23
C PRO A 508 2.12 21.71 -16.92
N PRO A 509 1.29 22.75 -17.06
CA PRO A 509 -0.03 22.62 -17.67
C PRO A 509 0.05 22.33 -19.17
N ILE A 510 -1.05 21.90 -19.76
CA ILE A 510 -1.21 21.81 -21.20
C ILE A 510 -1.64 23.19 -21.73
N ASP A 511 -0.64 24.05 -21.95
CA ASP A 511 -0.86 25.42 -22.39
C ASP A 511 -1.12 25.52 -23.89
N GLY A 512 -1.66 26.69 -24.31
CA GLY A 512 -1.87 27.05 -25.71
C GLY A 512 -3.12 26.48 -26.36
N VAL A 513 -3.88 25.62 -25.65
CA VAL A 513 -5.15 25.07 -26.17
C VAL A 513 -6.29 26.04 -25.90
N PRO A 514 -6.99 26.55 -26.93
CA PRO A 514 -8.16 27.43 -26.76
C PRO A 514 -9.24 26.76 -25.89
N LYS A 515 -9.80 27.51 -24.96
CA LYS A 515 -10.89 27.04 -24.08
C LYS A 515 -12.01 26.33 -24.82
N LYS A 516 -12.40 26.85 -25.99
CA LYS A 516 -13.45 26.27 -26.83
C LYS A 516 -13.19 24.80 -27.21
N TYR A 517 -11.94 24.33 -27.32
CA TYR A 517 -11.63 22.93 -27.68
C TYR A 517 -11.87 22.00 -26.51
N TRP A 518 -11.52 22.45 -25.30
CA TRP A 518 -11.86 21.75 -24.05
C TRP A 518 -13.39 21.66 -23.89
N ASP A 519 -14.07 22.80 -24.04
CA ASP A 519 -15.54 22.92 -23.92
C ASP A 519 -16.26 22.02 -24.95
N MET A 520 -15.74 21.87 -26.16
CA MET A 520 -16.30 20.95 -27.17
C MET A 520 -16.18 19.48 -26.74
N ALA A 521 -15.05 19.08 -26.21
CA ALA A 521 -14.86 17.71 -25.71
C ALA A 521 -15.77 17.44 -24.50
N ILE A 522 -15.87 18.39 -23.57
CA ILE A 522 -16.76 18.32 -22.40
C ILE A 522 -18.23 18.25 -22.86
N HIS A 523 -18.62 19.05 -23.87
CA HIS A 523 -19.98 19.02 -24.43
C HIS A 523 -20.28 17.66 -25.10
N GLY A 524 -19.32 17.08 -25.81
CA GLY A 524 -19.46 15.73 -26.36
C GLY A 524 -19.69 14.69 -25.25
N MET A 525 -18.94 14.79 -24.15
CA MET A 525 -19.13 13.93 -22.96
C MET A 525 -20.48 14.17 -22.26
N TYR A 526 -20.97 15.42 -22.24
CA TYR A 526 -22.32 15.73 -21.74
C TYR A 526 -23.38 15.01 -22.58
N LEU A 527 -23.26 15.04 -23.91
CA LEU A 527 -24.21 14.37 -24.81
C LEU A 527 -24.15 12.84 -24.72
N VAL A 528 -23.03 12.24 -24.34
CA VAL A 528 -22.95 10.80 -24.00
C VAL A 528 -23.99 10.44 -22.93
N ASN A 529 -24.17 11.28 -21.92
CA ASN A 529 -25.09 11.05 -20.81
C ASN A 529 -26.52 11.56 -21.09
N HIS A 530 -26.67 12.68 -21.82
CA HIS A 530 -27.96 13.40 -21.96
C HIS A 530 -28.46 13.55 -23.39
N GLY A 531 -27.61 13.32 -24.40
CA GLY A 531 -27.99 13.45 -25.81
C GLY A 531 -28.99 12.40 -26.28
N ALA A 532 -29.67 12.69 -27.38
CA ALA A 532 -30.70 11.80 -27.91
C ALA A 532 -30.16 10.41 -28.31
N LYS A 533 -28.89 10.36 -28.74
CA LYS A 533 -28.17 9.14 -29.13
C LYS A 533 -26.99 8.80 -28.21
N GLY A 534 -26.92 9.45 -27.08
CA GLY A 534 -25.85 9.24 -26.11
C GLY A 534 -25.74 7.80 -25.65
N THR A 535 -24.51 7.26 -25.70
CA THR A 535 -24.27 5.84 -25.40
C THR A 535 -24.61 5.46 -23.95
N ALA A 536 -24.59 6.41 -23.01
CA ALA A 536 -24.94 6.19 -21.61
C ALA A 536 -26.30 6.80 -21.21
N ARG A 537 -27.05 7.38 -22.14
CA ARG A 537 -28.32 8.07 -21.87
C ARG A 537 -29.27 7.32 -20.96
N ARG A 538 -29.40 6.00 -21.15
CA ARG A 538 -30.33 5.17 -20.36
C ARG A 538 -29.97 5.18 -18.87
N ALA A 539 -28.69 5.18 -18.53
CA ALA A 539 -28.24 5.20 -17.15
C ALA A 539 -28.47 6.56 -16.48
N PHE A 540 -28.42 7.66 -17.23
CA PHE A 540 -28.51 9.02 -16.71
C PHE A 540 -29.87 9.68 -16.92
N GLN A 541 -30.91 8.91 -17.30
CA GLN A 541 -32.29 9.45 -17.41
C GLN A 541 -32.79 9.96 -16.07
N ASN A 542 -33.58 11.03 -16.09
CA ASN A 542 -34.25 11.66 -14.96
C ASN A 542 -33.28 12.10 -13.82
N MET A 543 -32.06 12.45 -14.19
CA MET A 543 -31.05 12.96 -13.26
C MET A 543 -31.35 14.44 -12.96
N PRO A 544 -31.38 14.88 -11.67
CA PRO A 544 -31.73 16.26 -11.33
C PRO A 544 -30.57 17.26 -11.52
N TYR A 545 -29.43 16.81 -12.00
CA TYR A 545 -28.25 17.62 -12.31
C TYR A 545 -27.59 17.14 -13.61
N GLU A 546 -26.78 18.01 -14.20
CA GLU A 546 -26.05 17.70 -15.43
C GLU A 546 -24.76 16.94 -15.13
N SER A 547 -24.47 15.91 -15.90
CA SER A 547 -23.23 15.13 -15.80
C SER A 547 -22.60 14.94 -17.19
N ALA A 548 -21.33 14.67 -17.22
CA ALA A 548 -20.61 14.34 -18.45
C ALA A 548 -19.81 13.06 -18.24
N GLY A 549 -19.70 12.24 -19.28
CA GLY A 549 -18.97 10.98 -19.16
C GLY A 549 -18.60 10.38 -20.50
N LYS A 550 -17.83 9.31 -20.46
CA LYS A 550 -17.46 8.51 -21.63
C LYS A 550 -17.39 7.04 -21.27
N SER A 551 -18.19 6.24 -21.97
CA SER A 551 -18.12 4.79 -21.87
C SER A 551 -16.93 4.24 -22.67
N GLY A 552 -16.33 3.18 -22.18
CA GLY A 552 -15.32 2.39 -22.87
C GLY A 552 -15.65 0.90 -22.76
N THR A 553 -15.26 0.15 -23.76
CA THR A 553 -15.28 -1.31 -23.79
C THR A 553 -13.90 -1.75 -24.25
N ALA A 554 -13.18 -2.49 -23.40
CA ALA A 554 -11.84 -2.97 -23.73
C ALA A 554 -11.94 -4.43 -24.17
N GLN A 555 -11.59 -4.71 -25.41
CA GLN A 555 -11.58 -6.06 -25.96
C GLN A 555 -10.50 -6.91 -25.30
N VAL A 556 -10.86 -8.11 -24.83
CA VAL A 556 -9.96 -9.07 -24.21
C VAL A 556 -9.28 -9.96 -25.26
N PHE A 557 -9.98 -10.25 -26.38
CA PHE A 557 -9.45 -11.03 -27.48
C PHE A 557 -9.94 -10.54 -28.83
N GLY A 558 -9.18 -10.84 -29.91
CA GLY A 558 -9.56 -10.52 -31.28
C GLY A 558 -10.57 -11.53 -31.84
N LEU A 559 -11.66 -11.03 -32.42
CA LEU A 559 -12.63 -11.86 -33.14
C LEU A 559 -12.08 -12.24 -34.54
N ALA A 560 -12.30 -13.49 -34.95
CA ALA A 560 -12.04 -13.91 -36.32
C ALA A 560 -12.99 -13.21 -37.31
N GLU A 561 -12.63 -13.20 -38.59
CA GLU A 561 -13.46 -12.58 -39.62
C GLU A 561 -14.84 -13.26 -39.71
N GLY A 562 -15.91 -12.44 -39.70
CA GLY A 562 -17.29 -12.93 -39.75
C GLY A 562 -17.89 -13.29 -38.39
N GLN A 563 -17.09 -13.48 -37.35
CA GLN A 563 -17.62 -13.74 -36.01
C GLN A 563 -18.25 -12.49 -35.39
N LYS A 564 -19.34 -12.69 -34.64
CA LYS A 564 -19.98 -11.66 -33.82
C LYS A 564 -19.59 -11.88 -32.36
N TYR A 565 -19.25 -10.80 -31.67
CA TYR A 565 -19.14 -10.86 -30.23
C TYR A 565 -20.50 -11.20 -29.63
N ASN A 566 -20.60 -12.31 -28.91
CA ASN A 566 -21.79 -12.70 -28.17
C ASN A 566 -21.36 -13.17 -26.77
N ALA A 567 -21.54 -12.28 -25.80
CA ALA A 567 -21.12 -12.56 -24.42
C ALA A 567 -21.80 -13.83 -23.84
N SER A 568 -23.04 -14.15 -24.26
CA SER A 568 -23.76 -15.33 -23.77
C SER A 568 -23.17 -16.67 -24.23
N GLU A 569 -22.34 -16.66 -25.28
CA GLU A 569 -21.68 -17.86 -25.83
C GLU A 569 -20.22 -17.97 -25.39
N LEU A 570 -19.70 -16.95 -24.69
CA LEU A 570 -18.30 -16.90 -24.27
C LEU A 570 -18.17 -17.21 -22.77
N ALA A 571 -17.08 -17.87 -22.39
CA ALA A 571 -16.73 -18.00 -20.98
C ALA A 571 -16.48 -16.62 -20.36
N GLU A 572 -16.88 -16.41 -19.13
CA GLU A 572 -16.83 -15.12 -18.43
C GLU A 572 -15.47 -14.40 -18.55
N HIS A 573 -14.37 -15.16 -18.46
CA HIS A 573 -13.01 -14.60 -18.54
C HIS A 573 -12.62 -14.07 -19.93
N LEU A 574 -13.43 -14.30 -20.96
CA LEU A 574 -13.29 -13.78 -22.31
C LEU A 574 -14.21 -12.59 -22.61
N HIS A 575 -15.06 -12.22 -21.66
CA HIS A 575 -15.87 -11.04 -21.83
C HIS A 575 -15.00 -9.78 -21.82
N ASP A 576 -15.42 -8.78 -22.58
CA ASP A 576 -14.74 -7.48 -22.60
C ASP A 576 -14.78 -6.81 -21.22
N HIS A 577 -13.81 -5.93 -20.95
CA HIS A 577 -13.84 -5.13 -19.74
C HIS A 577 -14.76 -3.92 -19.92
N ALA A 578 -15.59 -3.63 -18.91
CA ALA A 578 -16.43 -2.44 -18.86
C ALA A 578 -15.67 -1.28 -18.23
N LEU A 579 -15.60 -0.14 -18.94
CA LEU A 579 -14.98 1.08 -18.45
C LEU A 579 -15.97 2.25 -18.55
N PHE A 580 -15.86 3.16 -17.60
CA PHE A 580 -16.56 4.44 -17.66
C PHE A 580 -15.75 5.50 -16.91
N THR A 581 -15.63 6.70 -17.47
CA THR A 581 -15.10 7.85 -16.76
C THR A 581 -16.03 9.03 -16.95
N GLY A 582 -16.17 9.88 -15.94
CA GLY A 582 -17.04 11.03 -16.01
C GLY A 582 -16.92 11.93 -14.78
N PHE A 583 -17.69 12.99 -14.79
CA PHE A 583 -17.72 13.98 -13.73
C PHE A 583 -19.08 14.64 -13.60
N ALA A 584 -19.36 15.17 -12.43
CA ALA A 584 -20.61 15.86 -12.12
C ALA A 584 -20.44 16.88 -10.98
N PRO A 585 -21.25 17.97 -10.95
CA PRO A 585 -22.01 18.55 -12.07
C PRO A 585 -21.10 19.09 -13.19
N VAL A 586 -21.67 19.36 -14.39
CA VAL A 586 -20.86 19.85 -15.54
C VAL A 586 -20.28 21.24 -15.29
N LYS A 587 -21.08 22.17 -14.73
CA LYS A 587 -20.67 23.58 -14.55
C LYS A 587 -19.74 23.84 -13.39
N ASP A 588 -19.91 23.11 -12.28
CA ASP A 588 -19.07 23.22 -11.08
C ASP A 588 -18.81 21.80 -10.57
N PRO A 589 -17.87 21.08 -11.20
CA PRO A 589 -17.62 19.69 -10.87
C PRO A 589 -17.26 19.49 -9.41
N LYS A 590 -17.90 18.51 -8.76
CA LYS A 590 -17.65 18.11 -7.38
C LYS A 590 -16.93 16.78 -7.27
N VAL A 591 -17.04 15.95 -8.31
CA VAL A 591 -16.41 14.63 -8.32
C VAL A 591 -16.13 14.18 -9.75
N ILE A 592 -14.96 13.57 -9.95
CA ILE A 592 -14.58 12.82 -11.14
C ILE A 592 -14.57 11.36 -10.73
N VAL A 593 -15.20 10.48 -11.51
CA VAL A 593 -15.27 9.04 -11.21
C VAL A 593 -14.79 8.24 -12.40
N THR A 594 -13.88 7.30 -12.17
CA THR A 594 -13.45 6.31 -13.15
C THR A 594 -13.74 4.91 -12.61
N PHE A 595 -14.43 4.12 -13.42
CA PHE A 595 -14.84 2.76 -13.13
C PHE A 595 -14.24 1.78 -14.13
N VAL A 596 -13.75 0.65 -13.64
CA VAL A 596 -13.33 -0.49 -14.47
C VAL A 596 -13.84 -1.78 -13.83
N LEU A 597 -14.49 -2.63 -14.64
CA LEU A 597 -14.91 -3.98 -14.25
C LEU A 597 -14.31 -4.99 -15.22
N GLU A 598 -13.47 -5.87 -14.72
CA GLU A 598 -12.89 -6.95 -15.51
C GLU A 598 -13.99 -7.91 -15.98
N ASN A 599 -13.99 -8.21 -17.27
CA ASN A 599 -14.95 -9.13 -17.91
C ASN A 599 -16.42 -8.74 -17.70
N GLY A 600 -16.66 -7.45 -17.46
CA GLY A 600 -17.99 -6.88 -17.18
C GLY A 600 -18.81 -6.50 -18.43
N GLY A 601 -18.31 -6.77 -19.64
CA GLY A 601 -19.02 -6.44 -20.89
C GLY A 601 -18.96 -4.96 -21.25
N GLY A 602 -20.10 -4.34 -21.53
CA GLY A 602 -20.16 -2.96 -22.02
C GLY A 602 -20.08 -1.91 -20.91
N GLY A 603 -19.25 -0.86 -21.12
CA GLY A 603 -19.13 0.25 -20.17
C GLY A 603 -20.41 1.07 -20.00
N SER A 604 -21.21 1.23 -21.03
CA SER A 604 -22.49 1.93 -20.97
C SER A 604 -23.57 1.18 -20.18
N SER A 605 -23.57 -0.17 -20.22
CA SER A 605 -24.57 -0.99 -19.52
C SER A 605 -24.18 -1.31 -18.07
N ASN A 606 -22.89 -1.51 -17.80
CA ASN A 606 -22.40 -1.98 -16.49
C ASN A 606 -21.55 -0.95 -15.73
N GLY A 607 -20.94 0.02 -16.45
CA GLY A 607 -20.15 1.08 -15.82
C GLY A 607 -20.96 2.35 -15.51
N ALA A 608 -21.69 2.84 -16.49
CA ALA A 608 -22.46 4.08 -16.34
C ALA A 608 -23.45 4.06 -15.16
N PRO A 609 -24.23 2.98 -14.89
CA PRO A 609 -25.12 2.93 -13.73
C PRO A 609 -24.38 3.03 -12.39
N VAL A 610 -23.20 2.39 -12.28
CA VAL A 610 -22.39 2.44 -11.05
C VAL A 610 -21.84 3.85 -10.82
N VAL A 611 -21.33 4.48 -11.88
CA VAL A 611 -20.81 5.85 -11.78
C VAL A 611 -21.92 6.84 -11.43
N ARG A 612 -23.13 6.67 -11.98
CA ARG A 612 -24.28 7.47 -11.59
C ARG A 612 -24.58 7.35 -10.10
N GLN A 613 -24.56 6.15 -9.53
CA GLN A 613 -24.82 5.96 -8.10
C GLN A 613 -23.80 6.71 -7.24
N ILE A 614 -22.51 6.73 -7.64
CA ILE A 614 -21.49 7.55 -6.96
C ILE A 614 -21.80 9.04 -7.08
N PHE A 615 -22.19 9.52 -8.27
CA PHE A 615 -22.58 10.92 -8.44
C PHE A 615 -23.79 11.28 -7.58
N ASP A 616 -24.84 10.44 -7.55
CA ASP A 616 -26.04 10.63 -6.73
C ASP A 616 -25.66 10.68 -5.22
N HIS A 617 -24.76 9.82 -4.77
CA HIS A 617 -24.29 9.82 -3.38
C HIS A 617 -23.60 11.15 -3.03
N VAL A 618 -22.65 11.61 -3.85
CA VAL A 618 -21.88 12.83 -3.59
C VAL A 618 -22.73 14.10 -3.71
N ILE A 619 -23.63 14.18 -4.69
CA ILE A 619 -24.33 15.42 -5.03
C ILE A 619 -25.66 15.55 -4.29
N LEU A 620 -26.39 14.45 -4.13
CA LEU A 620 -27.71 14.45 -3.49
C LEU A 620 -27.64 14.10 -2.01
N GLY A 621 -26.49 13.66 -1.49
CA GLY A 621 -26.34 13.23 -0.10
C GLY A 621 -27.22 12.00 0.23
N LYS A 622 -27.53 11.17 -0.76
CA LYS A 622 -28.34 9.97 -0.53
C LYS A 622 -27.57 8.95 0.27
N LYS A 623 -27.86 8.89 1.57
CA LYS A 623 -27.54 7.72 2.40
C LYS A 623 -28.48 6.58 1.96
N GLU A 624 -27.97 5.34 1.87
CA GLU A 624 -28.84 4.18 1.64
C GLU A 624 -29.99 4.19 2.66
N GLU A 625 -31.22 4.00 2.17
CA GLU A 625 -32.28 3.49 3.04
C GLU A 625 -31.83 2.11 3.51
N GLU A 626 -31.63 1.94 4.82
CA GLU A 626 -31.42 0.61 5.41
C GLU A 626 -32.51 -0.32 4.86
N PRO A 627 -32.17 -1.53 4.40
CA PRO A 627 -33.19 -2.48 3.96
C PRO A 627 -34.16 -2.62 5.11
N LYS A 628 -35.43 -2.22 4.88
CA LYS A 628 -36.50 -2.41 5.83
C LYS A 628 -36.45 -3.89 6.22
N ALA A 629 -36.13 -4.16 7.49
CA ALA A 629 -36.23 -5.49 8.05
C ALA A 629 -37.66 -5.98 7.76
N GLU A 630 -37.80 -6.97 6.87
CA GLU A 630 -39.06 -7.68 6.71
C GLU A 630 -39.41 -8.24 8.09
N SER A 631 -40.39 -7.61 8.74
CA SER A 631 -41.02 -8.14 9.92
C SER A 631 -41.65 -9.45 9.50
N LYS A 632 -40.98 -10.56 9.81
CA LYS A 632 -41.66 -11.86 9.86
C LYS A 632 -42.66 -11.80 11.02
N GLU A 633 -43.86 -11.34 10.73
CA GLU A 633 -45.03 -11.65 11.57
C GLU A 633 -45.19 -13.18 11.53
N GLU A 634 -44.75 -13.83 12.60
CA GLU A 634 -45.20 -15.18 12.91
C GLU A 634 -46.72 -15.15 13.11
N VAL A 635 -47.44 -15.58 12.11
CA VAL A 635 -48.88 -15.91 12.26
C VAL A 635 -48.96 -17.17 13.12
N ILE A 636 -49.15 -16.96 14.43
CA ILE A 636 -49.64 -18.00 15.32
C ILE A 636 -51.13 -18.08 15.03
N GLN A 637 -51.55 -19.12 14.34
CA GLN A 637 -52.97 -19.54 14.27
C GLN A 637 -53.29 -20.49 15.42
N PRO A 638 -54.53 -20.44 15.96
CA PRO A 638 -54.96 -21.03 17.24
C PRO A 638 -55.08 -22.57 17.25
#